data_0f4840571a569edcc9b70061662e0e6f
#
_entry.id   0f4840571a569edcc9b70061662e0e6f
#
_cell.length_a   1.000
_cell.length_b   1.000
_cell.length_c   1.000
_cell.angle_alpha   90.00
_cell.angle_beta   90.00
_cell.angle_gamma   90.00
#
_symmetry.space_group_name_H-M   'P 1'
#
loop_
_entity.id
_entity.type
_entity.pdbx_description
1 polymer ?
#
loop_
_entity_poly.entity_id
_entity_poly.type
_entity_poly.pdbx_seq_one_letter_code
_entity_poly.pdbx_strand_id
1 'polypeptide(L)'
;MTQQIAVFTNVGERTNVTGSAMFKRLIMEEDYETALNVAREQVENGAQVIDINMDEAMLDSKAAMVKFLNLIASEPDISKVPIMVDSSKWDVIEAGLKCIQGKAIVNSISLKEGEEPFKRQAKIIKRFGAAAVVMAFDTEGQADTADRKYEICERSYKILVEEIGFPPEDIIFDPNIFAVATGIEEHDNYAVEFIEGTRRIKQNLPHCKVSGGVSNVSFSFRGNNPVREAIHSVFLYHAIKAGMDMGIVNAGQLAVYDDIPEELRKAVEDVILNTDPGAGERLVEIAPKFSGMAQAERVEDLEWRTWSVEKRLEHALVKGITTFIDEDTEECRAAADKPIHVIEGPLMDGMNVVGDLFGAGKMFLPQVVKSARVMKRAVAYLDPFIEAEKEEGATNGKVVMATVKGDVHDIGKNIVGVVLQCNNYEVIDLGVMVPAEKILQTAIDEKADIIGLSGLITPSLDEMVHVAKEMTRRGFELPLMIGGATTSKAHTAVKIEPQYDKGVVYVNNASRAVGVVSSLLSKELKPAFLEKTKAEYEKVREQQARKKPRSKPVTIQRARDNAAKLDWDNYTPPVPKKLGVTEFKNVSIATLRKYIDWTPYFMTWSIAGKYPRIMDDEVVGEQARSLFKDANDMLDDLEKSGALQPLGVIGLFPANRVGDDIEIYTDETRKELLTTSCHLRQQTEKTDFANYCLADYIAPKGTPDYFGAFAVTGGLEEDDLADAFDAQQDDYNKIMVKAVADRLAEAFAEYLHEQVRKEYWGYAADENLTNDELIRENYQGIRPAPGYPACPEHTEKKKIWQLLDTEKRIGMQLTSSYAMWPGAAVSGWYFSHPEAKYYAVAAVQKDQVEDYAKRTNMTLAEAERWLSPNLGYEPE
;
A
#
# COMPACT_ATOMS: atom_id res chain seq x y z
N MET A 1 33.87 -5.07 2.10
CA MET A 1 32.85 -6.01 1.58
C MET A 1 31.54 -5.62 2.25
N THR A 2 30.76 -4.81 1.58
CA THR A 2 29.43 -4.41 2.05
C THR A 2 28.52 -5.65 2.01
N GLN A 3 28.11 -6.14 3.17
CA GLN A 3 27.02 -7.13 3.25
C GLN A 3 25.79 -6.49 2.62
N GLN A 4 25.39 -6.97 1.44
CA GLN A 4 24.02 -6.80 0.97
C GLN A 4 23.11 -7.46 2.02
N ILE A 5 22.32 -6.67 2.71
CA ILE A 5 21.23 -7.19 3.54
C ILE A 5 20.27 -7.88 2.57
N ALA A 6 20.35 -9.21 2.51
CA ALA A 6 19.38 -9.99 1.76
C ALA A 6 18.02 -9.81 2.43
N VAL A 7 17.07 -9.24 1.72
CA VAL A 7 15.69 -9.08 2.22
C VAL A 7 15.08 -10.48 2.29
N PHE A 8 14.71 -10.93 3.49
CA PHE A 8 14.00 -12.18 3.69
C PHE A 8 12.66 -12.17 2.93
N THR A 9 12.34 -13.26 2.24
CA THR A 9 11.14 -13.37 1.41
C THR A 9 10.06 -14.18 2.12
N ASN A 10 8.92 -13.56 2.41
CA ASN A 10 7.75 -14.23 2.95
C ASN A 10 6.95 -14.93 1.84
N VAL A 11 6.73 -16.23 1.99
CA VAL A 11 5.88 -17.03 1.11
C VAL A 11 4.57 -17.33 1.85
N GLY A 12 3.46 -16.81 1.33
CA GLY A 12 2.14 -16.98 1.93
C GLY A 12 1.62 -18.41 1.79
N GLU A 13 1.19 -19.03 2.89
CA GLU A 13 0.75 -20.43 2.95
C GLU A 13 -0.77 -20.66 3.00
N ARG A 14 -1.59 -19.59 2.94
CA ARG A 14 -3.04 -19.69 3.15
C ARG A 14 -3.82 -20.23 1.96
N THR A 15 -3.25 -20.23 0.76
CA THR A 15 -3.82 -20.81 -0.47
C THR A 15 -3.44 -22.30 -0.65
N ASN A 16 -3.30 -23.01 0.45
CA ASN A 16 -2.94 -24.43 0.51
C ASN A 16 -4.07 -25.21 1.16
N VAL A 17 -4.71 -26.14 0.42
CA VAL A 17 -5.86 -26.94 0.90
C VAL A 17 -5.48 -27.90 2.05
N THR A 18 -4.20 -28.27 2.17
CA THR A 18 -3.72 -29.11 3.28
C THR A 18 -3.42 -28.31 4.54
N GLY A 19 -3.04 -27.02 4.37
CA GLY A 19 -2.65 -26.14 5.48
C GLY A 19 -3.78 -25.23 5.97
N SER A 20 -4.80 -24.93 5.14
CA SER A 20 -5.90 -24.01 5.43
C SER A 20 -7.27 -24.68 5.31
N ALA A 21 -7.90 -24.95 6.44
CA ALA A 21 -9.24 -25.54 6.47
C ALA A 21 -10.30 -24.65 5.79
N MET A 22 -10.15 -23.31 5.89
CA MET A 22 -11.02 -22.35 5.22
C MET A 22 -10.85 -22.43 3.70
N PHE A 23 -9.62 -22.36 3.19
CA PHE A 23 -9.33 -22.42 1.77
C PHE A 23 -9.78 -23.77 1.17
N LYS A 24 -9.50 -24.89 1.87
CA LYS A 24 -9.99 -26.21 1.50
C LYS A 24 -11.50 -26.23 1.29
N ARG A 25 -12.26 -25.68 2.25
CA ARG A 25 -13.73 -25.63 2.15
C ARG A 25 -14.19 -24.86 0.91
N LEU A 26 -13.62 -23.68 0.67
CA LEU A 26 -13.97 -22.83 -0.47
C LEU A 26 -13.70 -23.54 -1.82
N ILE A 27 -12.58 -24.21 -1.94
CA ILE A 27 -12.24 -24.97 -3.17
C ILE A 27 -13.17 -26.17 -3.35
N MET A 28 -13.53 -26.89 -2.28
CA MET A 28 -14.45 -28.02 -2.31
C MET A 28 -15.88 -27.62 -2.63
N GLU A 29 -16.32 -26.43 -2.21
CA GLU A 29 -17.64 -25.84 -2.49
C GLU A 29 -17.65 -25.09 -3.84
N GLU A 30 -16.56 -25.09 -4.59
CA GLU A 30 -16.32 -24.34 -5.84
C GLU A 30 -16.50 -22.82 -5.71
N ASP A 31 -16.40 -22.26 -4.52
CA ASP A 31 -16.41 -20.82 -4.26
C ASP A 31 -15.03 -20.20 -4.56
N TYR A 32 -14.72 -20.12 -5.83
CA TYR A 32 -13.43 -19.58 -6.30
C TYR A 32 -13.32 -18.06 -6.13
N GLU A 33 -14.45 -17.35 -6.07
CA GLU A 33 -14.47 -15.91 -5.85
C GLU A 33 -13.97 -15.57 -4.45
N THR A 34 -14.50 -16.23 -3.42
CA THR A 34 -14.01 -16.08 -2.04
C THR A 34 -12.59 -16.64 -1.88
N ALA A 35 -12.23 -17.70 -2.60
CA ALA A 35 -10.88 -18.26 -2.62
C ALA A 35 -9.84 -17.27 -3.19
N LEU A 36 -10.20 -16.48 -4.20
CA LEU A 36 -9.35 -15.38 -4.71
C LEU A 36 -9.11 -14.29 -3.66
N ASN A 37 -10.09 -14.00 -2.82
CA ASN A 37 -9.91 -13.05 -1.72
C ASN A 37 -8.86 -13.55 -0.73
N VAL A 38 -8.81 -14.85 -0.43
CA VAL A 38 -7.74 -15.42 0.41
C VAL A 38 -6.35 -15.22 -0.21
N ALA A 39 -6.22 -15.36 -1.52
CA ALA A 39 -4.96 -15.10 -2.22
C ALA A 39 -4.60 -13.60 -2.19
N ARG A 40 -5.59 -12.72 -2.41
CA ARG A 40 -5.41 -11.26 -2.37
C ARG A 40 -4.98 -10.80 -0.98
N GLU A 41 -5.64 -11.27 0.07
CA GLU A 41 -5.32 -10.96 1.45
C GLU A 41 -3.85 -11.28 1.80
N GLN A 42 -3.31 -12.39 1.33
CA GLN A 42 -1.90 -12.72 1.56
C GLN A 42 -0.94 -11.72 0.93
N VAL A 43 -1.22 -11.27 -0.30
CA VAL A 43 -0.41 -10.26 -0.99
C VAL A 43 -0.53 -8.90 -0.31
N GLU A 44 -1.72 -8.52 0.12
CA GLU A 44 -1.97 -7.29 0.89
C GLU A 44 -1.27 -7.32 2.25
N ASN A 45 -1.18 -8.47 2.90
CA ASN A 45 -0.47 -8.68 4.18
C ASN A 45 1.05 -8.86 4.00
N GLY A 46 1.60 -8.59 2.81
CA GLY A 46 3.03 -8.52 2.58
C GLY A 46 3.67 -9.83 2.12
N ALA A 47 2.90 -10.85 1.73
CA ALA A 47 3.47 -12.02 1.05
C ALA A 47 4.09 -11.59 -0.28
N GLN A 48 5.35 -11.94 -0.48
CA GLN A 48 6.12 -11.61 -1.68
C GLN A 48 6.07 -12.75 -2.73
N VAL A 49 5.60 -13.91 -2.32
CA VAL A 49 5.28 -15.10 -3.12
C VAL A 49 4.03 -15.74 -2.53
N ILE A 50 3.16 -16.36 -3.33
CA ILE A 50 2.01 -17.13 -2.83
C ILE A 50 2.21 -18.60 -3.16
N ASP A 51 2.12 -19.47 -2.14
CA ASP A 51 2.11 -20.93 -2.29
C ASP A 51 0.69 -21.42 -2.56
N ILE A 52 0.49 -22.15 -3.64
CA ILE A 52 -0.82 -22.70 -4.05
C ILE A 52 -0.74 -24.21 -4.12
N ASN A 53 -1.52 -24.87 -3.25
CA ASN A 53 -1.65 -26.31 -3.21
C ASN A 53 -3.12 -26.73 -3.29
N MET A 54 -3.40 -27.70 -4.19
CA MET A 54 -4.73 -28.28 -4.41
C MET A 54 -4.75 -29.78 -4.15
N ASP A 55 -3.83 -30.32 -3.35
CA ASP A 55 -3.71 -31.76 -3.08
C ASP A 55 -4.73 -32.21 -2.03
N GLU A 56 -5.91 -32.61 -2.50
CA GLU A 56 -6.98 -33.19 -1.68
C GLU A 56 -7.53 -34.45 -2.34
N ALA A 57 -7.81 -35.46 -1.55
CA ALA A 57 -8.23 -36.79 -2.03
C ALA A 57 -9.57 -36.77 -2.80
N MET A 58 -10.48 -35.86 -2.42
CA MET A 58 -11.82 -35.75 -3.03
C MET A 58 -11.89 -34.68 -4.12
N LEU A 59 -10.77 -34.12 -4.54
CA LEU A 59 -10.66 -33.02 -5.51
C LEU A 59 -9.90 -33.50 -6.76
N ASP A 60 -10.35 -33.10 -7.94
CA ASP A 60 -9.50 -33.12 -9.13
C ASP A 60 -8.47 -31.99 -9.00
N SER A 61 -7.36 -32.30 -8.31
CA SER A 61 -6.29 -31.34 -7.99
C SER A 61 -5.77 -30.62 -9.23
N LYS A 62 -5.69 -31.32 -10.38
CA LYS A 62 -5.20 -30.77 -11.63
C LYS A 62 -6.16 -29.75 -12.24
N ALA A 63 -7.44 -30.11 -12.31
CA ALA A 63 -8.47 -29.19 -12.82
C ALA A 63 -8.64 -27.97 -11.89
N ALA A 64 -8.63 -28.16 -10.58
CA ALA A 64 -8.72 -27.10 -9.60
C ALA A 64 -7.51 -26.14 -9.68
N MET A 65 -6.28 -26.66 -9.79
CA MET A 65 -5.05 -25.86 -9.95
C MET A 65 -5.13 -25.00 -11.20
N VAL A 66 -5.47 -25.60 -12.34
CA VAL A 66 -5.58 -24.86 -13.62
C VAL A 66 -6.67 -23.78 -13.54
N LYS A 67 -7.84 -24.09 -12.97
CA LYS A 67 -8.95 -23.15 -12.83
C LYS A 67 -8.54 -21.97 -11.95
N PHE A 68 -7.97 -22.22 -10.79
CA PHE A 68 -7.59 -21.18 -9.83
C PHE A 68 -6.45 -20.29 -10.36
N LEU A 69 -5.42 -20.87 -10.98
CA LEU A 69 -4.32 -20.11 -11.57
C LEU A 69 -4.77 -19.21 -12.74
N ASN A 70 -5.71 -19.67 -13.56
CA ASN A 70 -6.29 -18.85 -14.63
C ASN A 70 -7.13 -17.69 -14.07
N LEU A 71 -7.82 -17.88 -12.94
CA LEU A 71 -8.53 -16.82 -12.26
C LEU A 71 -7.54 -15.80 -11.66
N ILE A 72 -6.49 -16.25 -10.99
CA ILE A 72 -5.42 -15.37 -10.48
C ILE A 72 -4.79 -14.55 -11.61
N ALA A 73 -4.58 -15.14 -12.79
CA ALA A 73 -3.98 -14.43 -13.92
C ALA A 73 -4.82 -13.23 -14.40
N SER A 74 -6.12 -13.22 -14.12
CA SER A 74 -7.02 -12.09 -14.39
C SER A 74 -7.08 -11.05 -13.29
N GLU A 75 -6.45 -11.31 -12.12
CA GLU A 75 -6.45 -10.44 -10.93
C GLU A 75 -5.11 -9.71 -10.78
N PRO A 76 -4.98 -8.44 -11.20
CA PRO A 76 -3.71 -7.70 -11.15
C PRO A 76 -3.13 -7.56 -9.75
N ASP A 77 -3.98 -7.46 -8.72
CA ASP A 77 -3.57 -7.30 -7.33
C ASP A 77 -2.91 -8.56 -6.76
N ILE A 78 -3.24 -9.73 -7.31
CA ILE A 78 -2.65 -11.00 -6.92
C ILE A 78 -1.48 -11.36 -7.85
N SER A 79 -1.66 -11.24 -9.15
CA SER A 79 -0.68 -11.65 -10.17
C SER A 79 0.60 -10.81 -10.21
N LYS A 80 0.68 -9.74 -9.41
CA LYS A 80 1.90 -8.92 -9.25
C LYS A 80 3.05 -9.63 -8.52
N VAL A 81 2.75 -10.68 -7.75
CA VAL A 81 3.76 -11.49 -7.05
C VAL A 81 3.95 -12.85 -7.75
N PRO A 82 5.16 -13.46 -7.66
CA PRO A 82 5.39 -14.81 -8.16
C PRO A 82 4.48 -15.83 -7.49
N ILE A 83 4.11 -16.86 -8.24
CA ILE A 83 3.32 -17.99 -7.75
C ILE A 83 4.24 -19.19 -7.54
N MET A 84 4.11 -19.81 -6.36
CA MET A 84 4.70 -21.10 -6.03
C MET A 84 3.64 -22.17 -6.27
N VAL A 85 3.89 -23.08 -7.23
CA VAL A 85 3.01 -24.23 -7.53
C VAL A 85 3.45 -25.38 -6.64
N ASP A 86 2.62 -25.71 -5.67
CA ASP A 86 2.88 -26.78 -4.70
C ASP A 86 1.97 -27.98 -4.96
N SER A 87 2.58 -29.15 -5.16
CA SER A 87 1.88 -30.41 -5.25
C SER A 87 2.81 -31.61 -5.07
N SER A 88 2.30 -32.67 -4.47
CA SER A 88 2.95 -33.97 -4.41
C SER A 88 2.88 -34.74 -5.75
N LYS A 89 2.05 -34.27 -6.71
CA LYS A 89 1.79 -34.91 -7.99
C LYS A 89 2.41 -34.11 -9.11
N TRP A 90 3.33 -34.75 -9.86
CA TRP A 90 4.05 -34.06 -10.93
C TRP A 90 3.13 -33.51 -12.05
N ASP A 91 2.09 -34.24 -12.41
CA ASP A 91 1.15 -33.81 -13.46
C ASP A 91 0.33 -32.57 -13.07
N VAL A 92 0.11 -32.33 -11.78
CA VAL A 92 -0.50 -31.08 -11.25
C VAL A 92 0.49 -29.93 -11.38
N ILE A 93 1.75 -30.13 -10.99
CA ILE A 93 2.82 -29.13 -11.14
C ILE A 93 2.97 -28.71 -12.61
N GLU A 94 3.10 -29.68 -13.52
CA GLU A 94 3.27 -29.40 -14.95
C GLU A 94 2.05 -28.65 -15.54
N ALA A 95 0.84 -28.99 -15.12
CA ALA A 95 -0.37 -28.31 -15.54
C ALA A 95 -0.41 -26.86 -15.01
N GLY A 96 -0.03 -26.66 -13.75
CA GLY A 96 0.06 -25.34 -13.13
C GLY A 96 1.08 -24.43 -13.82
N LEU A 97 2.28 -24.94 -14.12
CA LEU A 97 3.32 -24.19 -14.83
C LEU A 97 2.86 -23.64 -16.20
N LYS A 98 1.96 -24.36 -16.88
CA LYS A 98 1.39 -23.93 -18.17
C LYS A 98 0.44 -22.73 -18.03
N CYS A 99 -0.06 -22.44 -16.85
CA CYS A 99 -1.01 -21.35 -16.58
C CYS A 99 -0.30 -20.07 -16.12
N ILE A 100 0.97 -20.15 -15.69
CA ILE A 100 1.67 -19.02 -15.07
C ILE A 100 2.44 -18.23 -16.11
N GLN A 101 2.33 -16.91 -16.03
CA GLN A 101 3.13 -15.96 -16.81
C GLN A 101 4.20 -15.33 -15.92
N GLY A 102 5.46 -15.31 -16.40
CA GLY A 102 6.59 -14.80 -15.62
C GLY A 102 7.32 -15.89 -14.86
N LYS A 103 8.04 -15.51 -13.80
CA LYS A 103 8.87 -16.42 -13.00
C LYS A 103 7.99 -17.18 -12.01
N ALA A 104 7.79 -18.47 -12.23
CA ALA A 104 7.14 -19.38 -11.27
C ALA A 104 8.17 -20.02 -10.34
N ILE A 105 7.70 -20.60 -9.23
CA ILE A 105 8.47 -21.45 -8.34
C ILE A 105 7.74 -22.79 -8.26
N VAL A 106 8.47 -23.89 -8.34
CA VAL A 106 7.95 -25.26 -8.16
C VAL A 106 8.25 -25.73 -6.74
N ASN A 107 7.26 -26.18 -6.02
CA ASN A 107 7.38 -26.81 -4.71
C ASN A 107 6.80 -28.24 -4.80
N SER A 108 7.57 -29.30 -4.83
CA SER A 108 9.03 -29.38 -4.81
C SER A 108 9.51 -30.57 -5.66
N ILE A 109 10.81 -30.65 -5.86
CA ILE A 109 11.47 -31.85 -6.37
C ILE A 109 12.48 -32.39 -5.36
N SER A 110 12.79 -33.68 -5.44
CA SER A 110 13.74 -34.33 -4.52
C SER A 110 14.34 -35.60 -5.11
N LEU A 111 15.38 -36.14 -4.47
CA LEU A 111 16.00 -37.39 -4.82
C LEU A 111 15.26 -38.62 -4.23
N LYS A 112 14.07 -38.45 -3.65
CA LYS A 112 13.26 -39.51 -3.04
C LYS A 112 13.02 -40.71 -3.99
N GLU A 113 12.74 -40.45 -5.26
CA GLU A 113 12.48 -41.46 -6.26
C GLU A 113 13.75 -41.78 -7.09
N GLY A 114 14.92 -41.30 -6.64
CA GLY A 114 16.20 -41.47 -7.35
C GLY A 114 16.51 -40.31 -8.34
N GLU A 115 17.69 -40.42 -8.98
CA GLU A 115 18.23 -39.32 -9.82
C GLU A 115 17.51 -39.14 -11.16
N GLU A 116 17.05 -40.21 -11.80
CA GLU A 116 16.44 -40.10 -13.13
C GLU A 116 15.11 -39.32 -13.16
N PRO A 117 14.16 -39.57 -12.24
CA PRO A 117 12.97 -38.72 -12.10
C PRO A 117 13.34 -37.28 -11.76
N PHE A 118 14.28 -37.06 -10.84
CA PHE A 118 14.75 -35.76 -10.44
C PHE A 118 15.34 -34.96 -11.61
N LYS A 119 16.23 -35.56 -12.39
CA LYS A 119 16.84 -34.95 -13.59
C LYS A 119 15.77 -34.63 -14.65
N ARG A 120 14.78 -35.51 -14.85
CA ARG A 120 13.70 -35.28 -15.80
C ARG A 120 12.83 -34.06 -15.36
N GLN A 121 12.43 -34.02 -14.11
CA GLN A 121 11.63 -32.91 -13.54
C GLN A 121 12.39 -31.59 -13.63
N ALA A 122 13.64 -31.56 -13.22
CA ALA A 122 14.48 -30.38 -13.27
C ALA A 122 14.66 -29.82 -14.70
N LYS A 123 14.84 -30.72 -15.72
CA LYS A 123 14.88 -30.28 -17.11
C LYS A 123 13.58 -29.63 -17.59
N ILE A 124 12.42 -30.10 -17.12
CA ILE A 124 11.13 -29.52 -17.47
C ILE A 124 10.98 -28.17 -16.80
N ILE A 125 11.27 -28.05 -15.48
CA ILE A 125 11.22 -26.78 -14.75
C ILE A 125 12.10 -25.72 -15.42
N LYS A 126 13.35 -26.10 -15.78
CA LYS A 126 14.27 -25.23 -16.50
C LYS A 126 13.70 -24.71 -17.83
N ARG A 127 12.97 -25.57 -18.60
CA ARG A 127 12.32 -25.15 -19.85
C ARG A 127 11.22 -24.12 -19.64
N PHE A 128 10.51 -24.19 -18.53
CA PHE A 128 9.53 -23.16 -18.13
C PHE A 128 10.19 -21.89 -17.57
N GLY A 129 11.50 -21.89 -17.31
CA GLY A 129 12.21 -20.78 -16.70
C GLY A 129 11.83 -20.56 -15.23
N ALA A 130 11.28 -21.58 -14.57
CA ALA A 130 10.88 -21.53 -13.18
C ALA A 130 12.04 -21.81 -12.22
N ALA A 131 11.95 -21.30 -10.98
CA ALA A 131 12.79 -21.72 -9.86
C ALA A 131 12.24 -23.03 -9.26
N ALA A 132 13.08 -23.76 -8.54
CA ALA A 132 12.71 -25.02 -7.93
C ALA A 132 13.06 -25.07 -6.45
N VAL A 133 12.09 -25.41 -5.61
CA VAL A 133 12.34 -25.88 -4.25
C VAL A 133 12.85 -27.32 -4.33
N VAL A 134 14.01 -27.56 -3.75
CA VAL A 134 14.69 -28.86 -3.74
C VAL A 134 14.78 -29.33 -2.29
N MET A 135 13.97 -30.34 -1.95
CA MET A 135 13.95 -30.87 -0.60
C MET A 135 15.19 -31.74 -0.30
N ALA A 136 15.73 -31.62 0.89
CA ALA A 136 16.75 -32.55 1.41
C ALA A 136 16.12 -33.90 1.75
N PHE A 137 15.73 -34.64 0.71
CA PHE A 137 15.00 -35.90 0.78
C PHE A 137 15.52 -36.83 -0.33
N ASP A 138 16.05 -37.99 0.06
CA ASP A 138 16.52 -39.01 -0.86
C ASP A 138 15.83 -40.35 -0.63
N THR A 139 16.34 -41.42 -1.20
CA THR A 139 15.78 -42.78 -1.09
C THR A 139 15.83 -43.38 0.33
N GLU A 140 16.64 -42.80 1.23
CA GLU A 140 16.74 -43.21 2.63
C GLU A 140 15.77 -42.42 3.52
N GLY A 141 15.17 -41.35 3.04
CA GLY A 141 14.20 -40.52 3.74
C GLY A 141 14.60 -39.06 3.82
N GLN A 142 13.80 -38.28 4.55
CA GLN A 142 14.06 -36.86 4.82
C GLN A 142 15.29 -36.71 5.72
N ALA A 143 16.16 -35.77 5.40
CA ALA A 143 17.33 -35.46 6.20
C ALA A 143 16.93 -34.79 7.53
N ASP A 144 17.39 -35.33 8.62
CA ASP A 144 17.18 -34.85 9.99
C ASP A 144 18.40 -34.15 10.57
N THR A 145 19.61 -34.61 10.27
CA THR A 145 20.88 -34.03 10.74
C THR A 145 21.47 -33.04 9.76
N ALA A 146 22.25 -32.08 10.24
CA ALA A 146 22.92 -31.08 9.45
C ALA A 146 23.84 -31.69 8.38
N ASP A 147 24.50 -32.78 8.70
CA ASP A 147 25.37 -33.52 7.76
C ASP A 147 24.55 -34.07 6.58
N ARG A 148 23.47 -34.79 6.84
CA ARG A 148 22.59 -35.31 5.79
C ARG A 148 21.91 -34.23 4.99
N LYS A 149 21.45 -33.16 5.67
CA LYS A 149 20.86 -31.98 5.00
C LYS A 149 21.83 -31.40 3.98
N TYR A 150 23.08 -31.20 4.36
CA TYR A 150 24.11 -30.67 3.50
C TYR A 150 24.47 -31.64 2.37
N GLU A 151 24.72 -32.92 2.65
CA GLU A 151 25.12 -33.94 1.68
C GLU A 151 24.09 -34.11 0.55
N ILE A 152 22.79 -34.18 0.90
CA ILE A 152 21.72 -34.31 -0.11
C ILE A 152 21.59 -33.01 -0.92
N CYS A 153 21.72 -31.86 -0.30
CA CYS A 153 21.69 -30.57 -1.00
C CYS A 153 22.92 -30.41 -1.93
N GLU A 154 24.09 -30.78 -1.47
CA GLU A 154 25.33 -30.76 -2.30
C GLU A 154 25.22 -31.70 -3.52
N ARG A 155 24.74 -32.93 -3.31
CA ARG A 155 24.48 -33.89 -4.39
C ARG A 155 23.47 -33.33 -5.41
N SER A 156 22.35 -32.80 -4.91
CA SER A 156 21.33 -32.17 -5.74
C SER A 156 21.88 -30.97 -6.51
N TYR A 157 22.70 -30.12 -5.84
CA TYR A 157 23.35 -28.96 -6.47
C TYR A 157 24.25 -29.37 -7.64
N LYS A 158 25.12 -30.39 -7.44
CA LYS A 158 25.99 -30.90 -8.49
C LYS A 158 25.21 -31.41 -9.69
N ILE A 159 24.16 -32.20 -9.47
CA ILE A 159 23.30 -32.71 -10.55
C ILE A 159 22.63 -31.55 -11.30
N LEU A 160 22.07 -30.58 -10.56
CA LEU A 160 21.33 -29.47 -11.18
C LEU A 160 22.24 -28.54 -11.95
N VAL A 161 23.37 -28.11 -11.36
CA VAL A 161 24.26 -27.11 -11.97
C VAL A 161 25.18 -27.74 -13.01
N GLU A 162 25.86 -28.85 -12.65
CA GLU A 162 26.90 -29.41 -13.48
C GLU A 162 26.35 -30.30 -14.62
N GLU A 163 25.31 -31.11 -14.37
CA GLU A 163 24.79 -32.02 -15.38
C GLU A 163 23.61 -31.41 -16.20
N ILE A 164 22.73 -30.64 -15.52
CA ILE A 164 21.55 -30.07 -16.18
C ILE A 164 21.78 -28.64 -16.64
N GLY A 165 22.74 -27.94 -16.04
CA GLY A 165 22.98 -26.52 -16.23
C GLY A 165 21.82 -25.67 -15.76
N PHE A 166 21.21 -26.04 -14.63
CA PHE A 166 20.19 -25.24 -13.97
C PHE A 166 20.83 -23.99 -13.36
N PRO A 167 20.21 -22.80 -13.49
CA PRO A 167 20.75 -21.58 -12.85
C PRO A 167 20.82 -21.76 -11.33
N PRO A 168 21.98 -21.57 -10.68
CA PRO A 168 22.08 -21.76 -9.24
C PRO A 168 21.23 -20.77 -8.45
N GLU A 169 20.94 -19.57 -8.98
CA GLU A 169 20.05 -18.56 -8.39
C GLU A 169 18.58 -19.00 -8.34
N ASP A 170 18.22 -19.99 -9.15
CA ASP A 170 16.87 -20.55 -9.24
C ASP A 170 16.71 -21.83 -8.40
N ILE A 171 17.75 -22.26 -7.69
CA ILE A 171 17.73 -23.37 -6.75
C ILE A 171 17.39 -22.84 -5.36
N ILE A 172 16.32 -23.36 -4.77
CA ILE A 172 15.86 -23.03 -3.42
C ILE A 172 15.87 -24.33 -2.62
N PHE A 173 16.85 -24.49 -1.73
CA PHE A 173 16.88 -25.69 -0.87
C PHE A 173 15.92 -25.60 0.28
N ASP A 174 15.18 -26.68 0.52
CA ASP A 174 14.43 -26.94 1.76
C ASP A 174 15.10 -28.07 2.54
N PRO A 175 15.93 -27.73 3.54
CA PRO A 175 16.59 -28.72 4.36
C PRO A 175 15.70 -29.35 5.44
N ASN A 176 14.39 -29.32 5.29
CA ASN A 176 13.33 -29.85 6.14
C ASN A 176 13.31 -29.25 7.56
N ILE A 177 12.23 -28.55 7.88
CA ILE A 177 11.93 -28.07 9.23
C ILE A 177 11.03 -29.08 9.93
N PHE A 178 11.46 -29.60 11.08
CA PHE A 178 10.72 -30.52 11.91
C PHE A 178 10.27 -29.87 13.21
N ALA A 179 9.24 -30.49 13.85
CA ALA A 179 8.69 -29.99 15.11
C ALA A 179 9.68 -30.18 16.26
N VAL A 180 9.76 -29.19 17.15
CA VAL A 180 10.52 -29.22 18.40
C VAL A 180 9.59 -29.41 19.60
N ALA A 181 10.14 -29.67 20.77
CA ALA A 181 9.41 -29.89 22.04
C ALA A 181 8.27 -30.91 21.91
N THR A 182 8.53 -32.01 21.23
CA THR A 182 7.56 -33.10 20.99
C THR A 182 7.50 -34.10 22.15
N GLY A 183 8.36 -33.97 23.13
CA GLY A 183 8.58 -34.94 24.21
C GLY A 183 9.43 -36.15 23.80
N ILE A 184 10.06 -36.12 22.62
CA ILE A 184 10.96 -37.15 22.11
C ILE A 184 12.36 -36.53 22.06
N GLU A 185 13.31 -37.10 22.81
CA GLU A 185 14.67 -36.58 23.00
C GLU A 185 15.43 -36.43 21.66
N GLU A 186 15.22 -37.32 20.69
CA GLU A 186 15.81 -37.28 19.35
C GLU A 186 15.36 -36.04 18.54
N HIS A 187 14.22 -35.46 18.90
CA HIS A 187 13.67 -34.28 18.22
C HIS A 187 14.19 -32.94 18.77
N ASP A 188 14.82 -32.94 19.92
CA ASP A 188 15.23 -31.71 20.61
C ASP A 188 16.28 -30.91 19.81
N ASN A 189 17.05 -31.58 18.95
CA ASN A 189 18.09 -30.94 18.15
C ASN A 189 17.63 -30.50 16.73
N TYR A 190 16.42 -30.78 16.32
CA TYR A 190 15.97 -30.55 14.92
C TYR A 190 16.09 -29.12 14.46
N ALA A 191 15.82 -28.12 15.29
CA ALA A 191 15.96 -26.72 14.94
C ALA A 191 17.44 -26.30 14.77
N VAL A 192 18.32 -26.80 15.65
CA VAL A 192 19.78 -26.60 15.56
C VAL A 192 20.33 -27.22 14.27
N GLU A 193 19.91 -28.44 13.96
CA GLU A 193 20.31 -29.17 12.75
C GLU A 193 19.86 -28.43 11.46
N PHE A 194 18.69 -27.80 11.47
CA PHE A 194 18.25 -26.97 10.36
C PHE A 194 19.11 -25.72 10.23
N ILE A 195 19.36 -25.00 11.33
CA ILE A 195 20.16 -23.76 11.36
C ILE A 195 21.58 -24.03 10.89
N GLU A 196 22.20 -25.11 11.35
CA GLU A 196 23.56 -25.48 10.97
C GLU A 196 23.62 -25.98 9.51
N GLY A 197 22.65 -26.78 9.08
CA GLY A 197 22.54 -27.24 7.69
C GLY A 197 22.39 -26.03 6.73
N THR A 198 21.55 -25.07 7.10
CA THR A 198 21.38 -23.80 6.36
C THR A 198 22.71 -23.06 6.24
N ARG A 199 23.46 -22.91 7.35
CA ARG A 199 24.76 -22.23 7.35
C ARG A 199 25.75 -22.89 6.40
N ARG A 200 25.85 -24.22 6.42
CA ARG A 200 26.76 -25.00 5.54
C ARG A 200 26.35 -24.88 4.07
N ILE A 201 25.06 -24.98 3.75
CA ILE A 201 24.52 -24.77 2.40
C ILE A 201 24.95 -23.42 1.87
N LYS A 202 24.71 -22.35 2.63
CA LYS A 202 25.03 -20.98 2.20
C LYS A 202 26.52 -20.71 2.05
N GLN A 203 27.37 -21.40 2.83
CA GLN A 203 28.84 -21.24 2.75
C GLN A 203 29.45 -21.98 1.58
N ASN A 204 28.89 -23.13 1.19
CA ASN A 204 29.54 -24.03 0.25
C ASN A 204 28.83 -24.16 -1.10
N LEU A 205 27.52 -23.85 -1.18
CA LEU A 205 26.74 -23.91 -2.42
C LEU A 205 26.42 -22.50 -2.89
N PRO A 206 27.22 -21.89 -3.78
CA PRO A 206 27.09 -20.49 -4.12
C PRO A 206 25.80 -20.22 -4.91
N HIS A 207 25.25 -19.03 -4.69
CA HIS A 207 24.08 -18.44 -5.36
C HIS A 207 22.73 -19.12 -5.07
N CYS A 208 22.66 -20.30 -4.48
CA CYS A 208 21.40 -20.92 -4.11
C CYS A 208 20.73 -20.17 -2.93
N LYS A 209 19.41 -20.38 -2.80
CA LYS A 209 18.59 -19.89 -1.71
C LYS A 209 18.22 -21.03 -0.76
N VAL A 210 17.81 -20.67 0.46
CA VAL A 210 17.29 -21.61 1.45
C VAL A 210 15.91 -21.17 1.90
N SER A 211 14.96 -22.11 1.93
CA SER A 211 13.59 -21.93 2.35
C SER A 211 13.16 -23.04 3.31
N GLY A 212 11.93 -23.00 3.79
CA GLY A 212 11.32 -24.09 4.58
C GLY A 212 9.92 -23.72 5.10
N GLY A 213 9.15 -24.75 5.43
CA GLY A 213 7.82 -24.60 6.03
C GLY A 213 7.91 -24.26 7.51
N VAL A 214 7.96 -22.98 7.87
CA VAL A 214 8.21 -22.47 9.23
C VAL A 214 7.16 -22.98 10.23
N SER A 215 5.91 -23.08 9.81
CA SER A 215 4.80 -23.55 10.67
C SER A 215 5.02 -24.96 11.24
N ASN A 216 5.89 -25.76 10.64
CA ASN A 216 6.21 -27.11 11.11
C ASN A 216 6.96 -27.12 12.45
N VAL A 217 7.82 -26.14 12.72
CA VAL A 217 8.63 -26.08 13.94
C VAL A 217 7.80 -26.05 15.21
N SER A 218 6.58 -25.46 15.14
CA SER A 218 5.67 -25.27 16.29
C SER A 218 4.51 -26.27 16.32
N PHE A 219 4.59 -27.38 15.58
CA PHE A 219 3.49 -28.34 15.47
C PHE A 219 3.00 -28.90 16.81
N SER A 220 3.91 -29.07 17.77
CA SER A 220 3.63 -29.54 19.13
C SER A 220 2.71 -28.61 19.93
N PHE A 221 2.64 -27.35 19.56
CA PHE A 221 1.83 -26.31 20.24
C PHE A 221 0.57 -25.93 19.47
N ARG A 222 0.02 -26.82 18.64
CA ARG A 222 -1.26 -26.54 17.96
C ARG A 222 -2.35 -26.20 18.97
N GLY A 223 -3.07 -25.08 18.75
CA GLY A 223 -4.09 -24.57 19.65
C GLY A 223 -3.62 -23.48 20.62
N ASN A 224 -2.30 -23.20 20.69
CA ASN A 224 -1.75 -22.09 21.47
C ASN A 224 -0.99 -21.13 20.56
N ASN A 225 -1.72 -20.20 19.92
CA ASN A 225 -1.17 -19.29 18.93
C ASN A 225 -0.03 -18.40 19.48
N PRO A 226 -0.13 -17.74 20.64
CA PRO A 226 0.95 -16.90 21.15
C PRO A 226 2.29 -17.63 21.29
N VAL A 227 2.27 -18.88 21.75
CA VAL A 227 3.49 -19.69 21.87
C VAL A 227 4.01 -20.11 20.50
N ARG A 228 3.12 -20.45 19.57
CA ARG A 228 3.50 -20.81 18.19
C ARG A 228 4.20 -19.64 17.48
N GLU A 229 3.67 -18.46 17.61
CA GLU A 229 4.20 -17.21 17.05
C GLU A 229 5.57 -16.88 17.63
N ALA A 230 5.73 -17.03 18.94
CA ALA A 230 7.03 -16.88 19.58
C ALA A 230 8.06 -17.90 19.03
N ILE A 231 7.65 -19.17 18.85
CA ILE A 231 8.51 -20.21 18.27
C ILE A 231 8.90 -19.85 16.82
N HIS A 232 7.93 -19.39 15.98
CA HIS A 232 8.22 -18.98 14.60
C HIS A 232 9.22 -17.84 14.56
N SER A 233 9.01 -16.81 15.38
CA SER A 233 9.83 -15.61 15.38
C SER A 233 11.25 -15.86 15.89
N VAL A 234 11.40 -16.62 16.97
CA VAL A 234 12.71 -17.00 17.50
C VAL A 234 13.46 -17.93 16.52
N PHE A 235 12.77 -18.90 15.94
CA PHE A 235 13.37 -19.79 14.95
C PHE A 235 13.86 -19.00 13.73
N LEU A 236 13.00 -18.13 13.16
CA LEU A 236 13.37 -17.28 12.01
C LEU A 236 14.53 -16.33 12.32
N TYR A 237 14.57 -15.75 13.50
CA TYR A 237 15.68 -14.91 13.92
C TYR A 237 17.03 -15.61 13.81
N HIS A 238 17.15 -16.86 14.27
CA HIS A 238 18.37 -17.64 14.18
C HIS A 238 18.61 -18.21 12.78
N ALA A 239 17.58 -18.67 12.08
CA ALA A 239 17.69 -19.25 10.75
C ALA A 239 18.08 -18.20 9.69
N ILE A 240 17.54 -16.98 9.77
CA ILE A 240 17.90 -15.84 8.89
C ILE A 240 19.36 -15.45 9.13
N LYS A 241 19.83 -15.39 10.38
CA LYS A 241 21.24 -15.16 10.70
C LYS A 241 22.17 -16.24 10.15
N ALA A 242 21.69 -17.47 10.01
CA ALA A 242 22.42 -18.58 9.38
C ALA A 242 22.39 -18.50 7.85
N GLY A 243 21.53 -17.68 7.24
CA GLY A 243 21.44 -17.44 5.81
C GLY A 243 20.15 -17.93 5.15
N MET A 244 19.08 -18.24 5.90
CA MET A 244 17.76 -18.56 5.34
C MET A 244 17.24 -17.34 4.57
N ASP A 245 16.85 -17.53 3.30
CA ASP A 245 16.43 -16.45 2.40
C ASP A 245 14.92 -16.30 2.31
N MET A 246 14.16 -17.37 2.51
CA MET A 246 12.72 -17.44 2.32
C MET A 246 12.06 -18.28 3.40
N GLY A 247 10.80 -18.05 3.70
CA GLY A 247 10.03 -18.89 4.61
C GLY A 247 8.57 -19.00 4.18
N ILE A 248 8.07 -20.25 4.18
CA ILE A 248 6.64 -20.52 3.97
C ILE A 248 5.98 -20.38 5.33
N VAL A 249 5.26 -19.29 5.52
CA VAL A 249 4.71 -18.90 6.81
C VAL A 249 3.48 -17.99 6.60
N ASN A 250 2.60 -17.96 7.59
CA ASN A 250 1.58 -16.92 7.64
C ASN A 250 2.25 -15.58 7.98
N ALA A 251 2.42 -14.71 6.99
CA ALA A 251 3.08 -13.42 7.17
C ALA A 251 2.40 -12.52 8.23
N GLY A 252 1.10 -12.69 8.47
CA GLY A 252 0.36 -12.02 9.52
C GLY A 252 0.49 -12.64 10.92
N GLN A 253 1.35 -13.64 11.11
CA GLN A 253 1.52 -14.38 12.37
C GLN A 253 2.99 -14.45 12.83
N LEU A 254 3.74 -13.38 12.67
CA LEU A 254 5.12 -13.30 13.15
C LEU A 254 5.19 -12.22 14.25
N ALA A 255 5.40 -12.64 15.50
CA ALA A 255 5.70 -11.74 16.59
C ALA A 255 7.06 -11.05 16.35
N VAL A 256 7.19 -9.80 16.74
CA VAL A 256 8.51 -9.16 16.76
C VAL A 256 9.35 -9.80 17.88
N TYR A 257 10.55 -10.27 17.53
CA TYR A 257 11.42 -11.01 18.45
C TYR A 257 11.63 -10.31 19.80
N ASP A 258 11.83 -8.99 19.78
CA ASP A 258 12.07 -8.18 20.96
C ASP A 258 10.79 -7.89 21.79
N ASP A 259 9.61 -8.06 21.19
CA ASP A 259 8.31 -7.87 21.85
C ASP A 259 7.76 -9.14 22.50
N ILE A 260 8.41 -10.29 22.26
CA ILE A 260 8.05 -11.56 22.94
C ILE A 260 8.40 -11.40 24.42
N PRO A 261 7.46 -11.70 25.35
CA PRO A 261 7.73 -11.65 26.78
C PRO A 261 9.02 -12.41 27.13
N GLU A 262 9.91 -11.81 27.91
CA GLU A 262 11.27 -12.33 28.16
C GLU A 262 11.26 -13.78 28.68
N GLU A 263 10.30 -14.10 29.56
CA GLU A 263 10.12 -15.48 30.09
C GLU A 263 9.83 -16.46 28.94
N LEU A 264 8.91 -16.09 28.04
CA LEU A 264 8.54 -16.91 26.87
C LEU A 264 9.66 -16.97 25.86
N ARG A 265 10.26 -15.83 25.51
CA ARG A 265 11.36 -15.74 24.54
C ARG A 265 12.53 -16.62 24.96
N LYS A 266 12.96 -16.51 26.22
CA LYS A 266 14.07 -17.31 26.74
C LYS A 266 13.75 -18.81 26.71
N ALA A 267 12.56 -19.22 27.15
CA ALA A 267 12.15 -20.61 27.11
C ALA A 267 12.08 -21.15 25.67
N VAL A 268 11.62 -20.34 24.73
CA VAL A 268 11.59 -20.72 23.30
C VAL A 268 13.01 -20.76 22.72
N GLU A 269 13.90 -19.83 23.08
CA GLU A 269 15.31 -19.88 22.64
C GLU A 269 16.01 -21.14 23.16
N ASP A 270 15.80 -21.51 24.45
CA ASP A 270 16.37 -22.70 25.02
C ASP A 270 15.94 -23.94 24.22
N VAL A 271 14.69 -24.02 23.76
CA VAL A 271 14.18 -25.08 22.89
C VAL A 271 14.79 -25.01 21.47
N ILE A 272 14.79 -23.88 20.84
CA ILE A 272 15.27 -23.73 19.45
C ILE A 272 16.77 -23.96 19.33
N LEU A 273 17.55 -23.56 20.34
CA LEU A 273 19.00 -23.72 20.37
C LEU A 273 19.45 -24.99 21.13
N ASN A 274 18.51 -25.73 21.70
CA ASN A 274 18.75 -26.91 22.50
C ASN A 274 19.86 -26.69 23.56
N THR A 275 19.74 -25.56 24.29
CA THR A 275 20.77 -25.13 25.25
C THR A 275 20.73 -25.90 26.58
N ASP A 276 19.62 -26.56 26.91
CA ASP A 276 19.39 -27.25 28.18
C ASP A 276 18.47 -28.47 28.00
N PRO A 277 18.89 -29.66 28.44
CA PRO A 277 18.02 -30.81 28.50
C PRO A 277 16.75 -30.52 29.31
N GLY A 278 15.57 -30.81 28.79
CA GLY A 278 14.28 -30.48 29.43
C GLY A 278 13.72 -29.09 29.06
N ALA A 279 14.35 -28.34 28.14
CA ALA A 279 13.83 -27.06 27.65
C ALA A 279 12.42 -27.22 27.06
N GLY A 280 12.16 -28.32 26.33
CA GLY A 280 10.85 -28.64 25.76
C GLY A 280 9.76 -28.81 26.83
N GLU A 281 10.07 -29.53 27.92
CA GLU A 281 9.14 -29.73 29.03
C GLU A 281 8.82 -28.40 29.75
N ARG A 282 9.84 -27.56 29.99
CA ARG A 282 9.64 -26.23 30.59
C ARG A 282 8.76 -25.33 29.71
N LEU A 283 8.98 -25.34 28.40
CA LEU A 283 8.13 -24.56 27.50
C LEU A 283 6.68 -25.05 27.53
N VAL A 284 6.44 -26.36 27.60
CA VAL A 284 5.09 -26.94 27.75
C VAL A 284 4.44 -26.53 29.08
N GLU A 285 5.22 -26.50 30.19
CA GLU A 285 4.71 -26.07 31.51
C GLU A 285 4.30 -24.58 31.55
N ILE A 286 5.04 -23.71 30.88
CA ILE A 286 4.73 -22.26 30.87
C ILE A 286 3.73 -21.86 29.79
N ALA A 287 3.59 -22.63 28.73
CA ALA A 287 2.72 -22.34 27.60
C ALA A 287 1.27 -22.00 27.97
N PRO A 288 0.61 -22.64 28.96
CA PRO A 288 -0.74 -22.27 29.40
C PRO A 288 -0.84 -20.86 29.99
N LYS A 289 0.24 -20.28 30.52
CA LYS A 289 0.24 -18.91 31.09
C LYS A 289 0.03 -17.87 30.00
N PHE A 290 0.41 -18.18 28.77
CA PHE A 290 0.34 -17.29 27.62
C PHE A 290 -0.89 -17.52 26.74
N SER A 291 -1.65 -18.58 26.93
CA SER A 291 -2.85 -18.89 26.16
C SER A 291 -4.06 -17.98 26.45
N GLY A 292 -3.99 -17.10 27.44
CA GLY A 292 -5.08 -16.19 27.88
C GLY A 292 -4.72 -14.71 27.95
N MET A 293 -3.56 -14.30 27.47
CA MET A 293 -3.09 -12.89 27.57
C MET A 293 -3.58 -11.98 26.44
N ALA A 294 -4.84 -12.05 26.08
CA ALA A 294 -5.52 -10.94 25.42
C ALA A 294 -6.19 -10.09 26.52
N GLN A 295 -5.68 -8.86 26.73
CA GLN A 295 -6.19 -7.83 27.64
C GLN A 295 -5.76 -7.93 29.11
N ALA A 296 -4.60 -7.35 29.41
CA ALA A 296 -4.38 -6.68 30.68
C ALA A 296 -3.96 -5.24 30.37
N GLU A 297 -4.71 -4.28 30.91
CA GLU A 297 -4.35 -2.85 30.90
C GLU A 297 -2.91 -2.69 31.43
N ARG A 298 -2.03 -2.09 30.61
CA ARG A 298 -0.68 -1.73 31.05
C ARG A 298 -0.79 -0.63 32.12
N VAL A 299 -0.45 -0.95 33.36
CA VAL A 299 0.01 0.05 34.32
C VAL A 299 1.32 0.61 33.75
N GLU A 300 1.42 1.95 33.63
CA GLU A 300 2.67 2.61 33.20
C GLU A 300 3.81 2.15 34.11
N ASP A 301 4.75 1.41 33.50
CA ASP A 301 5.96 1.01 34.21
C ASP A 301 6.94 2.19 34.19
N LEU A 302 7.11 2.82 35.35
CA LEU A 302 8.01 3.96 35.55
C LEU A 302 9.42 3.53 35.99
N GLU A 303 9.79 2.26 35.90
CA GLU A 303 11.12 1.77 36.27
C GLU A 303 12.23 2.49 35.48
N TRP A 304 11.99 2.78 34.22
CA TRP A 304 12.92 3.50 33.33
C TRP A 304 13.27 4.93 33.85
N ARG A 305 12.46 5.52 34.70
CA ARG A 305 12.78 6.82 35.33
C ARG A 305 14.00 6.75 36.28
N THR A 306 14.41 5.54 36.68
CA THR A 306 15.62 5.33 37.50
C THR A 306 16.92 5.21 36.70
N TRP A 307 16.82 5.20 35.36
CA TRP A 307 17.98 5.09 34.46
C TRP A 307 18.75 6.40 34.35
N SER A 308 19.95 6.36 33.70
CA SER A 308 20.69 7.60 33.41
C SER A 308 19.87 8.47 32.46
N VAL A 309 20.12 9.79 32.49
CA VAL A 309 19.35 10.74 31.69
C VAL A 309 19.44 10.45 30.18
N GLU A 310 20.62 10.02 29.68
CA GLU A 310 20.81 9.64 28.27
C GLU A 310 19.91 8.44 27.92
N LYS A 311 19.82 7.45 28.79
CA LYS A 311 18.96 6.29 28.59
C LYS A 311 17.47 6.60 28.71
N ARG A 312 17.12 7.59 29.54
CA ARG A 312 15.74 8.09 29.62
C ARG A 312 15.35 8.82 28.34
N LEU A 313 16.22 9.65 27.79
CA LEU A 313 16.02 10.33 26.51
C LEU A 313 15.88 9.33 25.33
N GLU A 314 16.77 8.33 25.26
CA GLU A 314 16.67 7.25 24.27
C GLU A 314 15.33 6.51 24.38
N HIS A 315 14.94 6.13 25.60
CA HIS A 315 13.67 5.44 25.85
C HIS A 315 12.45 6.31 25.48
N ALA A 316 12.46 7.58 25.85
CA ALA A 316 11.41 8.52 25.54
C ALA A 316 11.24 8.68 24.01
N LEU A 317 12.33 8.76 23.26
CA LEU A 317 12.33 8.79 21.79
C LEU A 317 11.78 7.49 21.21
N VAL A 318 12.30 6.33 21.63
CA VAL A 318 11.86 5.03 21.11
C VAL A 318 10.39 4.73 21.40
N LYS A 319 9.89 5.15 22.57
CA LYS A 319 8.49 4.92 22.98
C LYS A 319 7.54 6.07 22.65
N GLY A 320 8.03 7.21 22.15
CA GLY A 320 7.21 8.38 21.80
C GLY A 320 6.64 9.12 23.02
N ILE A 321 7.33 9.08 24.17
CA ILE A 321 6.86 9.66 25.46
C ILE A 321 7.29 11.12 25.56
N THR A 322 6.35 12.06 25.63
CA THR A 322 6.62 13.49 25.76
C THR A 322 6.51 14.02 27.20
N THR A 323 5.97 13.24 28.13
CA THR A 323 5.61 13.71 29.48
C THR A 323 6.77 14.26 30.28
N PHE A 324 7.98 13.66 30.14
CA PHE A 324 9.17 14.01 30.92
C PHE A 324 10.29 14.61 30.08
N ILE A 325 10.05 14.87 28.78
CA ILE A 325 11.12 15.21 27.85
C ILE A 325 11.81 16.54 28.20
N ASP A 326 11.07 17.55 28.65
CA ASP A 326 11.62 18.86 28.98
C ASP A 326 12.53 18.77 30.20
N GLU A 327 12.12 18.01 31.22
CA GLU A 327 12.90 17.78 32.46
C GLU A 327 14.19 17.00 32.17
N ASP A 328 14.10 15.92 31.39
CA ASP A 328 15.25 15.09 31.02
C ASP A 328 16.21 15.83 30.09
N THR A 329 15.67 16.64 29.17
CA THR A 329 16.48 17.49 28.30
C THR A 329 17.24 18.54 29.09
N GLU A 330 16.59 19.18 30.10
CA GLU A 330 17.26 20.15 30.99
C GLU A 330 18.33 19.50 31.85
N GLU A 331 18.06 18.33 32.45
CA GLU A 331 19.05 17.59 33.22
C GLU A 331 20.29 17.26 32.37
N CYS A 332 20.07 16.81 31.12
CA CYS A 332 21.15 16.51 30.19
C CYS A 332 21.89 17.77 29.77
N ARG A 333 21.21 18.90 29.50
CA ARG A 333 21.78 20.17 29.13
C ARG A 333 22.66 20.73 30.25
N ALA A 334 22.21 20.65 31.51
CA ALA A 334 22.97 21.13 32.67
C ALA A 334 24.27 20.34 32.90
N ALA A 335 24.33 19.08 32.45
CA ALA A 335 25.51 18.23 32.53
C ALA A 335 26.44 18.34 31.29
N ALA A 336 25.92 18.88 30.18
CA ALA A 336 26.68 19.01 28.93
C ALA A 336 27.53 20.30 28.92
N ASP A 337 28.70 20.26 28.23
CA ASP A 337 29.54 21.43 28.03
C ASP A 337 28.87 22.52 27.19
N LYS A 338 28.02 22.13 26.24
CA LYS A 338 27.26 23.01 25.36
C LYS A 338 25.86 22.42 25.08
N PRO A 339 24.83 23.29 24.90
CA PRO A 339 23.44 22.83 24.59
C PRO A 339 23.34 21.95 23.34
N ILE A 340 24.12 22.26 22.30
CA ILE A 340 24.15 21.50 21.04
C ILE A 340 24.59 20.04 21.23
N HIS A 341 25.45 19.76 22.22
CA HIS A 341 25.91 18.39 22.49
C HIS A 341 24.80 17.46 22.98
N VAL A 342 23.70 18.02 23.52
CA VAL A 342 22.52 17.20 23.87
C VAL A 342 21.83 16.69 22.60
N ILE A 343 21.78 17.52 21.56
CA ILE A 343 21.22 17.15 20.27
C ILE A 343 22.13 16.15 19.55
N GLU A 344 23.43 16.51 19.40
CA GLU A 344 24.43 15.71 18.65
C GLU A 344 24.80 14.38 19.34
N GLY A 345 24.53 14.24 20.64
CA GLY A 345 24.75 13.03 21.42
C GLY A 345 23.43 12.31 21.74
N PRO A 346 22.92 12.37 22.98
CA PRO A 346 21.84 11.51 23.46
C PRO A 346 20.56 11.52 22.61
N LEU A 347 20.15 12.69 22.08
CA LEU A 347 18.95 12.79 21.25
C LEU A 347 19.17 12.15 19.88
N MET A 348 20.29 12.39 19.24
CA MET A 348 20.61 11.76 17.95
C MET A 348 20.89 10.26 18.10
N ASP A 349 21.52 9.83 19.20
CA ASP A 349 21.72 8.40 19.48
C ASP A 349 20.37 7.68 19.60
N GLY A 350 19.41 8.29 20.31
CA GLY A 350 18.05 7.77 20.40
C GLY A 350 17.33 7.73 19.05
N MET A 351 17.48 8.77 18.23
CA MET A 351 16.90 8.80 16.89
C MET A 351 17.56 7.82 15.92
N ASN A 352 18.86 7.55 16.06
CA ASN A 352 19.54 6.51 15.30
C ASN A 352 18.95 5.13 15.62
N VAL A 353 18.65 4.83 16.91
CA VAL A 353 17.96 3.61 17.31
C VAL A 353 16.56 3.52 16.67
N VAL A 354 15.80 4.62 16.66
CA VAL A 354 14.50 4.69 15.99
C VAL A 354 14.63 4.42 14.49
N GLY A 355 15.63 5.03 13.84
CA GLY A 355 15.93 4.83 12.41
C GLY A 355 16.29 3.37 12.09
N ASP A 356 17.13 2.74 12.91
CA ASP A 356 17.54 1.35 12.76
C ASP A 356 16.32 0.39 12.96
N LEU A 357 15.49 0.64 13.96
CA LEU A 357 14.27 -0.13 14.21
C LEU A 357 13.27 -0.01 13.05
N PHE A 358 13.09 1.20 12.52
CA PHE A 358 12.21 1.43 11.38
C PHE A 358 12.76 0.79 10.09
N GLY A 359 14.06 0.95 9.82
CA GLY A 359 14.71 0.33 8.67
C GLY A 359 14.74 -1.19 8.72
N ALA A 360 14.77 -1.78 9.93
CA ALA A 360 14.67 -3.22 10.17
C ALA A 360 13.22 -3.76 10.16
N GLY A 361 12.21 -2.89 9.97
CA GLY A 361 10.80 -3.27 10.03
C GLY A 361 10.30 -3.62 11.44
N LYS A 362 11.03 -3.24 12.48
CA LYS A 362 10.69 -3.47 13.90
C LYS A 362 9.90 -2.32 14.54
N MET A 363 9.80 -1.20 13.85
CA MET A 363 9.05 -0.01 14.22
C MET A 363 8.18 0.44 13.06
N PHE A 364 6.98 0.96 13.33
CA PHE A 364 6.03 1.39 12.32
C PHE A 364 5.99 2.91 12.20
N LEU A 365 5.52 3.42 11.05
CA LEU A 365 5.48 4.85 10.78
C LEU A 365 4.83 5.69 11.88
N PRO A 366 3.68 5.32 12.47
CA PRO A 366 3.09 6.10 13.56
C PRO A 366 4.00 6.27 14.76
N GLN A 367 4.77 5.22 15.08
CA GLN A 367 5.74 5.27 16.19
C GLN A 367 6.90 6.21 15.85
N VAL A 368 7.40 6.19 14.62
CA VAL A 368 8.45 7.13 14.16
C VAL A 368 7.97 8.57 14.23
N VAL A 369 6.72 8.84 13.85
CA VAL A 369 6.11 10.18 13.95
C VAL A 369 5.98 10.62 15.42
N LYS A 370 5.60 9.72 16.33
CA LYS A 370 5.59 10.00 17.78
C LYS A 370 6.99 10.28 18.31
N SER A 371 8.02 9.53 17.87
CA SER A 371 9.43 9.79 18.21
C SER A 371 9.89 11.16 17.70
N ALA A 372 9.50 11.54 16.48
CA ALA A 372 9.79 12.84 15.90
C ALA A 372 9.24 14.00 16.76
N ARG A 373 8.01 13.84 17.25
CA ARG A 373 7.39 14.82 18.15
C ARG A 373 8.20 14.99 19.44
N VAL A 374 8.69 13.88 20.03
CA VAL A 374 9.57 13.92 21.20
C VAL A 374 10.86 14.68 20.89
N MET A 375 11.51 14.37 19.75
CA MET A 375 12.73 15.04 19.30
C MET A 375 12.51 16.54 19.09
N LYS A 376 11.47 16.94 18.36
CA LYS A 376 11.14 18.35 18.11
C LYS A 376 10.91 19.11 19.42
N ARG A 377 10.22 18.52 20.37
CA ARG A 377 9.99 19.16 21.68
C ARG A 377 11.28 19.36 22.46
N ALA A 378 12.17 18.37 22.47
CA ALA A 378 13.49 18.49 23.10
C ALA A 378 14.35 19.58 22.43
N VAL A 379 14.35 19.63 21.09
CA VAL A 379 15.07 20.67 20.35
C VAL A 379 14.50 22.06 20.63
N ALA A 380 13.19 22.22 20.59
CA ALA A 380 12.54 23.50 20.92
C ALA A 380 12.85 23.99 22.34
N TYR A 381 13.00 23.04 23.29
CA TYR A 381 13.48 23.39 24.63
C TYR A 381 14.91 23.93 24.61
N LEU A 382 15.78 23.38 23.76
CA LEU A 382 17.20 23.74 23.66
C LEU A 382 17.45 24.99 22.79
N ASP A 383 16.58 25.30 21.83
CA ASP A 383 16.77 26.40 20.88
C ASP A 383 17.12 27.76 21.53
N PRO A 384 16.46 28.24 22.59
CA PRO A 384 16.83 29.51 23.24
C PRO A 384 18.26 29.53 23.80
N PHE A 385 18.76 28.37 24.23
CA PHE A 385 20.12 28.22 24.76
C PHE A 385 21.15 28.14 23.65
N ILE A 386 20.83 27.48 22.52
CA ILE A 386 21.69 27.39 21.33
C ILE A 386 21.80 28.74 20.66
N GLU A 387 20.69 29.47 20.49
CA GLU A 387 20.72 30.82 19.94
C GLU A 387 21.53 31.79 20.76
N ALA A 388 21.51 31.64 22.11
CA ALA A 388 22.32 32.46 23.00
C ALA A 388 23.85 32.24 22.83
N GLU A 389 24.26 31.05 22.39
CA GLU A 389 25.65 30.67 22.13
C GLU A 389 26.15 30.92 20.70
N LYS A 390 25.23 31.26 19.76
CA LYS A 390 25.49 31.53 18.30
C LYS A 390 26.26 30.41 17.60
N GLU A 391 25.90 29.16 17.80
CA GLU A 391 26.43 28.03 17.03
C GLU A 391 25.35 27.48 16.09
N GLU A 392 25.67 27.34 14.78
CA GLU A 392 24.87 26.61 13.82
C GLU A 392 25.14 25.11 13.98
N GLY A 393 24.07 24.31 14.23
CA GLY A 393 24.17 22.85 14.27
C GLY A 393 24.47 22.28 12.88
N ALA A 394 25.30 21.23 12.80
CA ALA A 394 25.58 20.54 11.56
C ALA A 394 24.40 19.68 11.15
N THR A 395 23.73 19.98 10.03
CA THR A 395 22.70 19.12 9.41
C THR A 395 23.32 18.16 8.40
N ASN A 396 22.67 17.02 8.16
CA ASN A 396 23.08 16.05 7.13
C ASN A 396 22.81 16.55 5.69
N GLY A 397 22.09 17.68 5.55
CA GLY A 397 21.75 18.34 4.29
C GLY A 397 20.37 18.98 4.33
N LYS A 398 20.09 19.83 3.34
CA LYS A 398 18.83 20.58 3.21
C LYS A 398 17.98 20.04 2.07
N VAL A 399 16.71 19.79 2.34
CA VAL A 399 15.73 19.27 1.37
C VAL A 399 14.56 20.23 1.26
N VAL A 400 14.35 20.82 0.11
CA VAL A 400 13.13 21.59 -0.19
C VAL A 400 12.05 20.64 -0.64
N MET A 401 10.88 20.67 0.02
CA MET A 401 9.73 19.82 -0.31
C MET A 401 8.50 20.65 -0.68
N ALA A 402 7.77 20.22 -1.69
CA ALA A 402 6.54 20.89 -2.12
C ALA A 402 5.53 19.92 -2.72
N THR A 403 4.25 20.16 -2.49
CA THR A 403 3.18 19.67 -3.36
C THR A 403 3.03 20.62 -4.52
N VAL A 404 3.11 20.10 -5.75
CA VAL A 404 3.21 20.91 -6.96
C VAL A 404 1.96 21.76 -7.20
N LYS A 405 2.08 22.76 -8.06
CA LYS A 405 1.01 23.70 -8.39
C LYS A 405 -0.31 23.02 -8.75
N GLY A 406 -1.38 23.50 -8.16
CA GLY A 406 -2.75 23.04 -8.40
C GLY A 406 -3.15 21.78 -7.64
N ASP A 407 -2.26 21.21 -6.83
CA ASP A 407 -2.54 20.05 -5.97
C ASP A 407 -2.52 20.44 -4.48
N VAL A 408 -3.49 19.96 -3.71
CA VAL A 408 -3.70 20.31 -2.30
C VAL A 408 -3.35 19.14 -1.34
N HIS A 409 -2.98 17.98 -1.86
CA HIS A 409 -2.76 16.79 -1.07
C HIS A 409 -1.34 16.75 -0.50
N ASP A 410 -1.21 16.78 0.80
CA ASP A 410 0.09 16.92 1.48
C ASP A 410 0.42 15.84 2.51
N ILE A 411 -0.51 14.96 2.87
CA ILE A 411 -0.27 13.92 3.90
C ILE A 411 1.01 13.12 3.61
N GLY A 412 1.16 12.61 2.40
CA GLY A 412 2.34 11.82 2.02
C GLY A 412 3.64 12.63 2.06
N LYS A 413 3.59 13.92 1.66
CA LYS A 413 4.72 14.85 1.73
C LYS A 413 5.12 15.10 3.19
N ASN A 414 4.16 15.37 4.05
CA ASN A 414 4.37 15.65 5.47
C ASN A 414 5.03 14.46 6.16
N ILE A 415 4.54 13.25 5.89
CA ILE A 415 5.15 12.01 6.41
C ILE A 415 6.61 11.88 5.99
N VAL A 416 6.94 12.10 4.72
CA VAL A 416 8.33 12.05 4.23
C VAL A 416 9.18 13.14 4.90
N GLY A 417 8.63 14.34 5.05
CA GLY A 417 9.29 15.46 5.73
C GLY A 417 9.67 15.11 7.17
N VAL A 418 8.73 14.58 7.95
CA VAL A 418 8.95 14.14 9.33
C VAL A 418 10.04 13.06 9.40
N VAL A 419 9.96 12.04 8.54
CA VAL A 419 10.96 10.95 8.51
C VAL A 419 12.35 11.47 8.17
N LEU A 420 12.48 12.45 7.28
CA LEU A 420 13.77 13.09 6.96
C LEU A 420 14.29 13.94 8.13
N GLN A 421 13.43 14.74 8.77
CA GLN A 421 13.79 15.54 9.96
C GLN A 421 14.28 14.65 11.10
N CYS A 422 13.64 13.48 11.32
CA CYS A 422 14.07 12.47 12.28
C CYS A 422 15.47 11.91 12.01
N ASN A 423 15.98 12.05 10.78
CA ASN A 423 17.31 11.62 10.38
C ASN A 423 18.29 12.80 10.17
N ASN A 424 18.06 13.88 10.90
CA ASN A 424 18.90 15.09 10.92
C ASN A 424 19.06 15.78 9.54
N TYR A 425 18.02 15.74 8.70
CA TYR A 425 17.93 16.57 7.51
C TYR A 425 17.08 17.81 7.80
N GLU A 426 17.55 18.96 7.35
CA GLU A 426 16.74 20.18 7.38
C GLU A 426 15.73 20.13 6.24
N VAL A 427 14.43 20.11 6.57
CA VAL A 427 13.35 20.07 5.61
C VAL A 427 12.67 21.43 5.54
N ILE A 428 12.71 22.03 4.35
CA ILE A 428 12.04 23.29 4.05
C ILE A 428 10.75 22.93 3.30
N ASP A 429 9.66 22.87 4.04
CA ASP A 429 8.34 22.56 3.50
C ASP A 429 7.64 23.81 2.96
N LEU A 430 7.39 23.85 1.67
CA LEU A 430 6.72 24.95 0.98
C LEU A 430 5.19 24.82 0.98
N GLY A 431 4.64 23.74 1.54
CA GLY A 431 3.20 23.48 1.55
C GLY A 431 2.67 22.93 0.24
N VAL A 432 1.43 23.34 -0.09
CA VAL A 432 0.67 22.87 -1.25
C VAL A 432 0.52 23.93 -2.33
N MET A 433 0.11 23.52 -3.54
CA MET A 433 -0.13 24.39 -4.70
C MET A 433 1.07 25.25 -5.08
N VAL A 434 2.29 24.77 -4.88
CA VAL A 434 3.50 25.59 -5.02
C VAL A 434 3.94 25.70 -6.48
N PRO A 435 4.02 26.92 -7.05
CA PRO A 435 4.52 27.12 -8.41
C PRO A 435 5.99 26.72 -8.55
N ALA A 436 6.38 26.18 -9.72
CA ALA A 436 7.75 25.80 -10.03
C ALA A 436 8.76 26.92 -9.74
N GLU A 437 8.42 28.17 -10.04
CA GLU A 437 9.28 29.32 -9.78
C GLU A 437 9.60 29.48 -8.29
N LYS A 438 8.60 29.37 -7.40
CA LYS A 438 8.81 29.46 -5.94
C LYS A 438 9.67 28.29 -5.42
N ILE A 439 9.40 27.07 -5.90
CA ILE A 439 10.18 25.87 -5.52
C ILE A 439 11.67 26.10 -5.87
N LEU A 440 11.93 26.48 -7.10
CA LEU A 440 13.31 26.66 -7.59
C LEU A 440 14.00 27.87 -6.97
N GLN A 441 13.28 28.97 -6.74
CA GLN A 441 13.84 30.14 -6.09
C GLN A 441 14.21 29.83 -4.63
N THR A 442 13.32 29.19 -3.88
CA THR A 442 13.63 28.77 -2.49
C THR A 442 14.81 27.84 -2.44
N ALA A 443 14.91 26.87 -3.37
CA ALA A 443 16.06 25.97 -3.41
C ALA A 443 17.39 26.70 -3.61
N ILE A 444 17.39 27.84 -4.35
CA ILE A 444 18.58 28.71 -4.52
C ILE A 444 18.86 29.50 -3.24
N ASP A 445 17.82 30.18 -2.72
CA ASP A 445 17.95 31.11 -1.59
C ASP A 445 18.42 30.38 -0.33
N GLU A 446 17.88 29.21 -0.09
CA GLU A 446 18.17 28.34 1.05
C GLU A 446 19.40 27.42 0.85
N LYS A 447 20.00 27.45 -0.35
CA LYS A 447 21.12 26.58 -0.75
C LYS A 447 20.80 25.09 -0.51
N ALA A 448 19.61 24.69 -0.96
CA ALA A 448 19.17 23.31 -0.81
C ALA A 448 20.09 22.31 -1.53
N ASP A 449 20.14 21.10 -1.02
CA ASP A 449 20.92 20.00 -1.60
C ASP A 449 20.04 19.09 -2.48
N ILE A 450 18.73 19.04 -2.21
CA ILE A 450 17.76 18.20 -2.92
C ILE A 450 16.43 18.95 -3.03
N ILE A 451 15.70 18.69 -4.12
CA ILE A 451 14.30 19.10 -4.28
C ILE A 451 13.41 17.85 -4.28
N GLY A 452 12.37 17.82 -3.45
CA GLY A 452 11.36 16.79 -3.39
C GLY A 452 9.98 17.29 -3.84
N LEU A 453 9.36 16.60 -4.79
CA LEU A 453 8.03 16.93 -5.30
C LEU A 453 7.01 15.85 -4.93
N SER A 454 5.83 16.29 -4.53
CA SER A 454 4.67 15.44 -4.24
C SER A 454 3.46 15.85 -5.06
N GLY A 455 2.56 14.89 -5.33
CA GLY A 455 1.28 15.12 -5.99
C GLY A 455 0.40 13.89 -5.96
N LEU A 456 -0.92 14.10 -5.93
CA LEU A 456 -1.92 13.04 -5.88
C LEU A 456 -2.81 12.99 -7.11
N ILE A 457 -3.09 14.11 -7.73
CA ILE A 457 -3.97 14.17 -8.90
C ILE A 457 -3.19 14.06 -10.21
N THR A 458 -3.87 13.61 -11.26
CA THR A 458 -3.25 13.43 -12.59
C THR A 458 -2.54 14.67 -13.13
N PRO A 459 -3.10 15.88 -13.04
CA PRO A 459 -2.42 17.10 -13.51
C PRO A 459 -1.09 17.40 -12.82
N SER A 460 -0.87 16.88 -11.61
CA SER A 460 0.40 17.04 -10.88
C SER A 460 1.57 16.38 -11.58
N LEU A 461 1.30 15.33 -12.36
CA LEU A 461 2.32 14.63 -13.14
C LEU A 461 2.95 15.55 -14.21
N ASP A 462 2.14 16.38 -14.88
CA ASP A 462 2.62 17.35 -15.88
C ASP A 462 3.37 18.53 -15.23
N GLU A 463 2.94 18.97 -14.06
CA GLU A 463 3.64 20.00 -13.28
C GLU A 463 5.03 19.51 -12.83
N MET A 464 5.18 18.23 -12.45
CA MET A 464 6.49 17.64 -12.13
C MET A 464 7.43 17.62 -13.35
N VAL A 465 6.88 17.30 -14.53
CA VAL A 465 7.62 17.37 -15.79
C VAL A 465 8.04 18.83 -16.09
N HIS A 466 7.15 19.80 -15.82
CA HIS A 466 7.44 21.23 -15.98
C HIS A 466 8.57 21.67 -15.04
N VAL A 467 8.54 21.30 -13.76
CA VAL A 467 9.63 21.61 -12.81
C VAL A 467 10.96 21.07 -13.31
N ALA A 468 11.01 19.80 -13.77
CA ALA A 468 12.23 19.19 -14.30
C ALA A 468 12.79 19.95 -15.51
N LYS A 469 11.92 20.39 -16.45
CA LYS A 469 12.31 21.25 -17.58
C LYS A 469 12.88 22.60 -17.12
N GLU A 470 12.23 23.25 -16.15
CA GLU A 470 12.69 24.50 -15.60
C GLU A 470 14.04 24.38 -14.86
N MET A 471 14.26 23.25 -14.17
CA MET A 471 15.57 22.95 -13.56
C MET A 471 16.67 22.87 -14.63
N THR A 472 16.43 22.18 -15.72
CA THR A 472 17.35 22.12 -16.87
C THR A 472 17.58 23.51 -17.47
N ARG A 473 16.51 24.27 -17.74
CA ARG A 473 16.60 25.61 -18.32
C ARG A 473 17.38 26.58 -17.47
N ARG A 474 17.30 26.46 -16.12
CA ARG A 474 17.99 27.33 -15.16
C ARG A 474 19.39 26.82 -14.78
N GLY A 475 19.80 25.66 -15.28
CA GLY A 475 21.12 25.07 -15.02
C GLY A 475 21.31 24.54 -13.60
N PHE A 476 20.28 23.96 -13.00
CA PHE A 476 20.37 23.31 -11.70
C PHE A 476 21.28 22.07 -11.76
N GLU A 477 21.96 21.78 -10.65
CA GLU A 477 22.80 20.59 -10.44
C GLU A 477 22.29 19.71 -9.28
N LEU A 478 21.17 20.12 -8.64
CA LEU A 478 20.57 19.42 -7.50
C LEU A 478 19.77 18.19 -7.97
N PRO A 479 19.82 17.07 -7.26
CA PRO A 479 18.94 15.95 -7.56
C PRO A 479 17.48 16.27 -7.25
N LEU A 480 16.59 15.61 -8.00
CA LEU A 480 15.14 15.75 -7.91
C LEU A 480 14.51 14.43 -7.43
N MET A 481 13.80 14.46 -6.32
CA MET A 481 13.01 13.34 -5.82
C MET A 481 11.54 13.50 -6.24
N ILE A 482 10.94 12.40 -6.69
CA ILE A 482 9.54 12.33 -7.11
C ILE A 482 8.79 11.36 -6.22
N GLY A 483 7.72 11.83 -5.59
CA GLY A 483 6.83 11.05 -4.74
C GLY A 483 5.35 11.43 -4.93
N GLY A 484 4.47 10.72 -4.22
CA GLY A 484 3.01 10.90 -4.28
C GLY A 484 2.28 9.70 -4.90
N ALA A 485 1.02 9.50 -4.51
CA ALA A 485 0.28 8.26 -4.78
C ALA A 485 -0.01 8.01 -6.28
N THR A 486 -0.16 9.05 -7.09
CA THR A 486 -0.35 8.91 -8.56
C THR A 486 0.96 8.78 -9.32
N THR A 487 2.09 9.06 -8.68
CA THR A 487 3.40 8.92 -9.31
C THR A 487 3.81 7.45 -9.40
N SER A 488 4.62 7.13 -10.38
CA SER A 488 5.14 5.78 -10.56
C SER A 488 6.56 5.81 -11.12
N LYS A 489 7.30 4.72 -10.88
CA LYS A 489 8.63 4.55 -11.49
C LYS A 489 8.55 4.66 -13.02
N ALA A 490 7.47 4.15 -13.62
CA ALA A 490 7.26 4.19 -15.06
C ALA A 490 7.08 5.64 -15.58
N HIS A 491 6.23 6.43 -14.94
CA HIS A 491 6.04 7.83 -15.29
C HIS A 491 7.33 8.64 -15.09
N THR A 492 7.99 8.47 -13.96
CA THR A 492 9.27 9.14 -13.66
C THR A 492 10.33 8.81 -14.72
N ALA A 493 10.48 7.53 -15.07
CA ALA A 493 11.47 7.08 -16.06
C ALA A 493 11.17 7.55 -17.50
N VAL A 494 9.88 7.64 -17.88
CA VAL A 494 9.48 7.93 -19.27
C VAL A 494 9.28 9.42 -19.51
N LYS A 495 8.72 10.16 -18.55
CA LYS A 495 8.28 11.54 -18.75
C LYS A 495 9.14 12.58 -17.99
N ILE A 496 9.61 12.31 -16.79
CA ILE A 496 10.31 13.30 -15.95
C ILE A 496 11.83 13.21 -16.14
N GLU A 497 12.44 12.06 -15.97
CA GLU A 497 13.90 11.89 -16.02
C GLU A 497 14.50 12.33 -17.36
N PRO A 498 13.88 12.13 -18.54
CA PRO A 498 14.41 12.64 -19.79
C PRO A 498 14.49 14.18 -19.88
N GLN A 499 13.82 14.89 -18.99
CA GLN A 499 13.83 16.37 -18.96
C GLN A 499 14.94 16.95 -18.06
N TYR A 500 15.59 16.13 -17.22
CA TYR A 500 16.59 16.59 -16.27
C TYR A 500 17.64 15.51 -15.97
N ASP A 501 18.89 15.72 -16.37
CA ASP A 501 19.96 14.73 -16.40
C ASP A 501 20.82 14.66 -15.11
N LYS A 502 20.60 15.56 -14.12
CA LYS A 502 21.40 15.66 -12.89
C LYS A 502 20.97 14.71 -11.77
N GLY A 503 19.98 13.89 -12.03
CA GLY A 503 19.48 12.86 -11.14
C GLY A 503 18.02 13.06 -10.76
N VAL A 504 17.15 12.23 -11.30
CA VAL A 504 15.74 12.15 -10.93
C VAL A 504 15.47 10.78 -10.30
N VAL A 505 14.93 10.75 -9.09
CA VAL A 505 14.75 9.52 -8.33
C VAL A 505 13.30 9.40 -7.85
N TYR A 506 12.65 8.30 -8.22
CA TYR A 506 11.34 7.94 -7.71
C TYR A 506 11.44 7.33 -6.33
N VAL A 507 10.69 7.87 -5.37
CA VAL A 507 10.61 7.40 -3.98
C VAL A 507 9.24 6.78 -3.75
N ASN A 508 9.20 5.47 -3.57
CA ASN A 508 7.97 4.70 -3.49
C ASN A 508 7.20 4.90 -2.16
N ASN A 509 7.93 5.09 -1.06
CA ASN A 509 7.33 5.30 0.27
C ASN A 509 8.31 6.06 1.18
N ALA A 510 7.79 6.54 2.31
CA ALA A 510 8.55 7.35 3.26
C ALA A 510 9.76 6.61 3.87
N SER A 511 9.66 5.30 4.13
CA SER A 511 10.76 4.53 4.70
C SER A 511 12.01 4.45 3.80
N ARG A 512 11.82 4.60 2.48
CA ARG A 512 12.93 4.62 1.51
C ARG A 512 13.53 6.01 1.29
N ALA A 513 12.84 7.07 1.69
CA ALA A 513 13.27 8.44 1.47
C ALA A 513 14.66 8.70 2.07
N VAL A 514 14.89 8.27 3.31
CA VAL A 514 16.18 8.47 4.02
C VAL A 514 17.35 7.85 3.26
N GLY A 515 17.20 6.57 2.86
CA GLY A 515 18.26 5.87 2.11
C GLY A 515 18.54 6.50 0.74
N VAL A 516 17.51 7.03 0.08
CA VAL A 516 17.64 7.77 -1.20
C VAL A 516 18.38 9.09 -0.95
N VAL A 517 17.97 9.90 0.02
CA VAL A 517 18.60 11.19 0.36
C VAL A 517 20.06 10.99 0.77
N SER A 518 20.34 10.03 1.66
CA SER A 518 21.69 9.70 2.07
C SER A 518 22.58 9.30 0.88
N SER A 519 22.06 8.49 -0.04
CA SER A 519 22.79 8.10 -1.25
C SER A 519 23.04 9.27 -2.20
N LEU A 520 22.09 10.20 -2.32
CA LEU A 520 22.20 11.38 -3.19
C LEU A 520 23.14 12.45 -2.64
N LEU A 521 23.30 12.55 -1.32
CA LEU A 521 24.18 13.51 -0.68
C LEU A 521 25.61 12.97 -0.48
N SER A 522 25.79 11.65 -0.46
CA SER A 522 27.11 11.04 -0.34
C SER A 522 27.93 11.23 -1.61
N LYS A 523 29.09 11.86 -1.50
CA LYS A 523 30.06 12.04 -2.62
C LYS A 523 30.51 10.69 -3.23
N GLU A 524 30.57 9.64 -2.39
CA GLU A 524 31.05 8.31 -2.79
C GLU A 524 29.92 7.47 -3.41
N LEU A 525 28.72 7.53 -2.84
CA LEU A 525 27.60 6.68 -3.26
C LEU A 525 26.79 7.26 -4.43
N LYS A 526 26.70 8.59 -4.53
CA LYS A 526 25.88 9.28 -5.54
C LYS A 526 26.15 8.81 -6.98
N PRO A 527 27.40 8.72 -7.48
CA PRO A 527 27.63 8.35 -8.88
C PRO A 527 27.10 6.95 -9.20
N ALA A 528 27.45 5.96 -8.36
CA ALA A 528 27.00 4.57 -8.56
C ALA A 528 25.48 4.40 -8.39
N PHE A 529 24.87 5.16 -7.46
CA PHE A 529 23.44 5.16 -7.23
C PHE A 529 22.66 5.73 -8.42
N LEU A 530 23.09 6.85 -8.98
CA LEU A 530 22.46 7.48 -10.15
C LEU A 530 22.66 6.64 -11.42
N GLU A 531 23.83 6.03 -11.61
CA GLU A 531 24.06 5.12 -12.74
C GLU A 531 23.14 3.90 -12.68
N LYS A 532 23.01 3.29 -11.50
CA LYS A 532 22.05 2.19 -11.29
C LYS A 532 20.61 2.61 -11.56
N THR A 533 20.19 3.77 -11.05
CA THR A 533 18.83 4.30 -11.26
C THR A 533 18.56 4.55 -12.72
N LYS A 534 19.52 5.13 -13.45
CA LYS A 534 19.42 5.38 -14.90
C LYS A 534 19.30 4.09 -15.68
N ALA A 535 20.10 3.08 -15.37
CA ALA A 535 20.03 1.76 -16.01
C ALA A 535 18.68 1.06 -15.74
N GLU A 536 18.14 1.21 -14.53
CA GLU A 536 16.77 0.73 -14.22
C GLU A 536 15.71 1.46 -15.06
N TYR A 537 15.82 2.77 -15.21
CA TYR A 537 14.87 3.57 -15.99
C TYR A 537 14.95 3.25 -17.50
N GLU A 538 16.14 2.97 -18.01
CA GLU A 538 16.30 2.50 -19.40
C GLU A 538 15.54 1.19 -19.63
N LYS A 539 15.68 0.22 -18.71
CA LYS A 539 14.90 -1.04 -18.76
C LYS A 539 13.39 -0.79 -18.70
N VAL A 540 12.94 0.16 -17.86
CA VAL A 540 11.52 0.52 -17.77
C VAL A 540 11.04 1.13 -19.09
N ARG A 541 11.79 2.03 -19.71
CA ARG A 541 11.49 2.61 -21.04
C ARG A 541 11.39 1.53 -22.11
N GLU A 542 12.37 0.62 -22.15
CA GLU A 542 12.34 -0.51 -23.10
C GLU A 542 11.10 -1.41 -22.89
N GLN A 543 10.76 -1.71 -21.63
CA GLN A 543 9.59 -2.52 -21.31
C GLN A 543 8.30 -1.81 -21.75
N GLN A 544 8.19 -0.49 -21.49
CA GLN A 544 7.03 0.29 -21.95
C GLN A 544 6.93 0.36 -23.47
N ALA A 545 8.06 0.55 -24.17
CA ALA A 545 8.09 0.56 -25.64
C ALA A 545 7.71 -0.80 -26.26
N ARG A 546 7.97 -1.91 -25.54
CA ARG A 546 7.61 -3.28 -25.98
C ARG A 546 6.17 -3.67 -25.63
N LYS A 547 5.51 -2.94 -24.74
CA LYS A 547 4.10 -3.22 -24.37
C LYS A 547 3.22 -2.99 -25.58
N LYS A 548 2.77 -4.07 -26.19
CA LYS A 548 1.65 -4.00 -27.14
C LYS A 548 0.40 -3.62 -26.35
N PRO A 549 -0.49 -2.79 -26.94
CA PRO A 549 -1.79 -2.55 -26.31
C PRO A 549 -2.45 -3.88 -25.97
N ARG A 550 -2.90 -4.04 -24.73
CA ARG A 550 -3.57 -5.28 -24.26
C ARG A 550 -4.84 -5.60 -25.05
N SER A 551 -5.42 -4.59 -25.70
CA SER A 551 -6.61 -4.70 -26.54
C SER A 551 -6.41 -3.85 -27.79
N LYS A 552 -6.96 -4.29 -28.92
CA LYS A 552 -6.91 -3.52 -30.16
C LYS A 552 -7.81 -2.29 -30.02
N PRO A 553 -7.32 -1.09 -30.42
CA PRO A 553 -8.17 0.07 -30.47
C PRO A 553 -9.20 -0.06 -31.62
N VAL A 554 -10.35 0.56 -31.43
CA VAL A 554 -11.39 0.69 -32.45
C VAL A 554 -11.70 2.16 -32.69
N THR A 555 -12.34 2.49 -33.82
CA THR A 555 -12.83 3.87 -34.04
C THR A 555 -13.95 4.20 -33.08
N ILE A 556 -14.11 5.50 -32.75
CA ILE A 556 -15.23 5.94 -31.87
C ILE A 556 -16.59 5.52 -32.44
N GLN A 557 -16.75 5.52 -33.77
CA GLN A 557 -18.00 5.09 -34.40
C GLN A 557 -18.26 3.59 -34.11
N ARG A 558 -17.27 2.71 -34.31
CA ARG A 558 -17.39 1.30 -33.98
C ARG A 558 -17.67 1.05 -32.50
N ALA A 559 -17.08 1.85 -31.61
CA ALA A 559 -17.35 1.79 -30.19
C ALA A 559 -18.81 2.19 -29.86
N ARG A 560 -19.35 3.22 -30.54
CA ARG A 560 -20.74 3.65 -30.46
C ARG A 560 -21.71 2.60 -31.00
N ASP A 561 -21.35 1.93 -32.09
CA ASP A 561 -22.18 0.85 -32.67
C ASP A 561 -22.28 -0.35 -31.69
N ASN A 562 -21.26 -0.55 -30.84
CA ASN A 562 -21.23 -1.56 -29.77
C ASN A 562 -21.53 -0.97 -28.38
N ALA A 563 -22.29 0.12 -28.31
CA ALA A 563 -22.74 0.72 -27.04
C ALA A 563 -23.63 -0.24 -26.25
N ALA A 564 -23.71 -0.04 -24.93
CA ALA A 564 -24.63 -0.78 -24.08
C ALA A 564 -26.09 -0.57 -24.56
N LYS A 565 -26.81 -1.66 -24.78
CA LYS A 565 -28.22 -1.64 -25.18
C LYS A 565 -29.08 -1.94 -23.97
N LEU A 566 -29.44 -0.91 -23.24
CA LEU A 566 -30.37 -1.01 -22.10
C LEU A 566 -31.82 -1.00 -22.60
N ASP A 567 -32.67 -1.70 -21.89
CA ASP A 567 -34.07 -1.88 -22.28
C ASP A 567 -34.95 -0.71 -21.81
N TRP A 568 -34.83 0.43 -22.49
CA TRP A 568 -35.61 1.62 -22.20
C TRP A 568 -37.11 1.52 -22.53
N ASP A 569 -37.52 0.49 -23.30
CA ASP A 569 -38.94 0.26 -23.65
C ASP A 569 -39.70 -0.38 -22.46
N ASN A 570 -39.01 -1.18 -21.65
CA ASN A 570 -39.60 -1.86 -20.50
C ASN A 570 -39.16 -1.28 -19.13
N TYR A 571 -38.24 -0.32 -19.12
CA TYR A 571 -37.76 0.32 -17.91
C TYR A 571 -38.21 1.78 -17.84
N THR A 572 -38.89 2.14 -16.77
CA THR A 572 -39.29 3.52 -16.50
C THR A 572 -38.34 4.09 -15.41
N PRO A 573 -37.53 5.12 -15.73
CA PRO A 573 -36.68 5.73 -14.74
C PRO A 573 -37.47 6.29 -13.55
N PRO A 574 -37.01 6.07 -12.33
CA PRO A 574 -37.66 6.57 -11.12
C PRO A 574 -37.57 8.08 -11.03
N VAL A 575 -38.71 8.71 -10.74
CA VAL A 575 -38.76 10.16 -10.53
C VAL A 575 -38.23 10.51 -9.14
N PRO A 576 -37.26 11.43 -9.02
CA PRO A 576 -36.82 11.88 -7.70
C PRO A 576 -37.95 12.49 -6.88
N LYS A 577 -38.03 12.13 -5.62
CA LYS A 577 -39.01 12.73 -4.68
C LYS A 577 -38.76 14.22 -4.46
N LYS A 578 -37.51 14.68 -4.64
CA LYS A 578 -37.13 16.07 -4.48
C LYS A 578 -36.12 16.49 -5.56
N LEU A 579 -36.60 17.30 -6.49
CA LEU A 579 -35.76 17.92 -7.53
C LEU A 579 -35.07 19.21 -7.01
N GLY A 580 -33.98 19.58 -7.68
CA GLY A 580 -33.18 20.75 -7.39
C GLY A 580 -32.10 20.49 -6.33
N VAL A 581 -31.56 21.56 -5.75
CA VAL A 581 -30.39 21.52 -4.86
C VAL A 581 -30.82 21.43 -3.40
N THR A 582 -30.14 20.60 -2.63
CA THR A 582 -30.33 20.43 -1.17
C THR A 582 -28.97 20.48 -0.45
N GLU A 583 -28.90 21.27 0.62
CA GLU A 583 -27.72 21.48 1.46
C GLU A 583 -27.78 20.62 2.74
N PHE A 584 -26.63 20.14 3.17
CA PHE A 584 -26.43 19.37 4.41
C PHE A 584 -25.32 20.04 5.23
N LYS A 585 -25.72 20.82 6.23
CA LYS A 585 -24.81 21.60 7.10
C LYS A 585 -24.83 21.17 8.57
N ASN A 586 -25.69 20.20 8.92
CA ASN A 586 -25.90 19.77 10.30
C ASN A 586 -25.81 18.24 10.44
N VAL A 587 -24.99 17.59 9.61
CA VAL A 587 -24.74 16.15 9.76
C VAL A 587 -23.62 15.97 10.77
N SER A 588 -23.91 15.28 11.90
CA SER A 588 -22.94 15.08 12.97
C SER A 588 -21.83 14.11 12.57
N ILE A 589 -20.64 14.30 13.11
CA ILE A 589 -19.51 13.35 12.96
C ILE A 589 -19.94 11.96 13.48
N ALA A 590 -20.71 11.89 14.57
CA ALA A 590 -21.23 10.63 15.10
C ALA A 590 -22.13 9.87 14.10
N THR A 591 -22.85 10.58 13.22
CA THR A 591 -23.61 9.95 12.12
C THR A 591 -22.66 9.41 11.05
N LEU A 592 -21.69 10.20 10.61
CA LEU A 592 -20.76 9.85 9.55
C LEU A 592 -19.81 8.73 9.95
N ARG A 593 -19.42 8.66 11.23
CA ARG A 593 -18.53 7.61 11.78
C ARG A 593 -19.02 6.20 11.44
N LYS A 594 -20.32 5.98 11.30
CA LYS A 594 -20.90 4.68 10.96
C LYS A 594 -20.62 4.23 9.52
N TYR A 595 -20.27 5.17 8.65
CA TYR A 595 -19.99 4.95 7.22
C TYR A 595 -18.50 4.96 6.90
N ILE A 596 -17.62 5.13 7.90
CA ILE A 596 -16.17 5.17 7.66
C ILE A 596 -15.68 3.78 7.19
N ASP A 597 -15.04 3.74 6.03
CA ASP A 597 -14.09 2.67 5.70
C ASP A 597 -12.73 3.01 6.36
N TRP A 598 -12.36 2.18 7.33
CA TRP A 598 -11.12 2.35 8.09
C TRP A 598 -9.89 1.80 7.37
N THR A 599 -10.06 0.97 6.35
CA THR A 599 -8.93 0.36 5.62
C THR A 599 -7.99 1.41 5.01
N PRO A 600 -8.47 2.43 4.25
CA PRO A 600 -7.60 3.46 3.72
C PRO A 600 -6.93 4.32 4.80
N TYR A 601 -7.57 4.50 5.96
CA TYR A 601 -6.96 5.19 7.10
C TYR A 601 -5.67 4.51 7.57
N PHE A 602 -5.68 3.19 7.73
CA PHE A 602 -4.47 2.44 8.09
C PHE A 602 -3.41 2.48 6.99
N MET A 603 -3.83 2.46 5.73
CA MET A 603 -2.90 2.59 4.59
C MET A 603 -2.18 3.93 4.56
N THR A 604 -2.83 5.03 4.95
CA THR A 604 -2.20 6.36 5.12
C THR A 604 -1.01 6.29 6.08
N TRP A 605 -1.13 5.52 7.16
CA TRP A 605 -0.09 5.29 8.14
C TRP A 605 0.90 4.17 7.76
N SER A 606 0.88 3.73 6.50
CA SER A 606 1.71 2.62 5.99
C SER A 606 1.54 1.31 6.75
N ILE A 607 0.37 1.10 7.36
CA ILE A 607 0.00 -0.15 8.01
C ILE A 607 -0.87 -0.94 7.03
N ALA A 608 -0.34 -2.08 6.57
CA ALA A 608 -1.02 -2.94 5.62
C ALA A 608 -1.99 -3.88 6.34
N GLY A 609 -3.22 -3.96 5.84
CA GLY A 609 -4.25 -4.85 6.37
C GLY A 609 -5.65 -4.27 6.18
N LYS A 610 -6.66 -5.10 6.24
CA LYS A 610 -8.06 -4.73 6.02
C LYS A 610 -8.83 -4.66 7.33
N TYR A 611 -9.51 -3.55 7.59
CA TYR A 611 -10.40 -3.43 8.74
C TYR A 611 -11.64 -4.33 8.58
N PRO A 612 -12.17 -4.98 9.66
CA PRO A 612 -11.66 -4.95 11.03
C PRO A 612 -10.53 -5.95 11.34
N ARG A 613 -10.18 -6.84 10.41
CA ARG A 613 -9.19 -7.93 10.64
C ARG A 613 -7.80 -7.42 11.02
N ILE A 614 -7.42 -6.24 10.53
CA ILE A 614 -6.14 -5.60 10.89
C ILE A 614 -5.99 -5.40 12.40
N MET A 615 -7.11 -5.27 13.13
CA MET A 615 -7.12 -5.11 14.60
C MET A 615 -6.65 -6.36 15.35
N ASP A 616 -6.82 -7.53 14.71
CA ASP A 616 -6.43 -8.83 15.25
C ASP A 616 -5.14 -9.35 14.60
N ASP A 617 -4.50 -8.49 13.77
CA ASP A 617 -3.22 -8.79 13.14
C ASP A 617 -2.11 -8.83 14.19
N GLU A 618 -1.29 -9.85 14.13
CA GLU A 618 -0.31 -10.14 15.18
C GLU A 618 0.94 -9.26 15.09
N VAL A 619 1.22 -8.70 13.92
CA VAL A 619 2.36 -7.80 13.68
C VAL A 619 1.96 -6.34 13.86
N VAL A 620 0.88 -5.94 13.21
CA VAL A 620 0.45 -4.54 13.18
C VAL A 620 -0.77 -4.26 14.04
N GLY A 621 -1.44 -5.29 14.58
CA GLY A 621 -2.73 -5.15 15.27
C GLY A 621 -2.66 -4.28 16.52
N GLU A 622 -1.59 -4.34 17.32
CA GLU A 622 -1.42 -3.45 18.48
C GLU A 622 -1.33 -2.00 18.01
N GLN A 623 -0.53 -1.74 16.98
CA GLN A 623 -0.38 -0.40 16.43
C GLN A 623 -1.67 0.06 15.73
N ALA A 624 -2.37 -0.85 15.03
CA ALA A 624 -3.65 -0.56 14.42
C ALA A 624 -4.72 -0.21 15.48
N ARG A 625 -4.78 -0.94 16.60
CA ARG A 625 -5.69 -0.62 17.73
C ARG A 625 -5.36 0.73 18.36
N SER A 626 -4.06 1.03 18.57
CA SER A 626 -3.63 2.33 19.09
C SER A 626 -4.06 3.47 18.15
N LEU A 627 -3.76 3.34 16.87
CA LEU A 627 -4.16 4.31 15.85
C LEU A 627 -5.67 4.48 15.74
N PHE A 628 -6.41 3.38 15.77
CA PHE A 628 -7.87 3.41 15.74
C PHE A 628 -8.45 4.12 16.96
N LYS A 629 -7.87 3.86 18.14
CA LYS A 629 -8.26 4.57 19.37
C LYS A 629 -7.95 6.05 19.25
N ASP A 630 -6.73 6.42 18.84
CA ASP A 630 -6.32 7.83 18.72
C ASP A 630 -7.21 8.58 17.72
N ALA A 631 -7.59 7.94 16.58
CA ALA A 631 -8.53 8.50 15.62
C ALA A 631 -9.95 8.68 16.18
N ASN A 632 -10.44 7.71 16.96
CA ASN A 632 -11.75 7.82 17.57
C ASN A 632 -11.79 8.87 18.69
N ASP A 633 -10.72 8.98 19.48
CA ASP A 633 -10.57 10.04 20.50
C ASP A 633 -10.58 11.42 19.81
N MET A 634 -9.86 11.58 18.70
CA MET A 634 -9.89 12.82 17.90
C MET A 634 -11.28 13.11 17.32
N LEU A 635 -11.97 12.11 16.77
CA LEU A 635 -13.36 12.27 16.30
C LEU A 635 -14.31 12.70 17.42
N ASP A 636 -14.13 12.16 18.64
CA ASP A 636 -14.91 12.55 19.81
C ASP A 636 -14.65 14.01 20.21
N ASP A 637 -13.39 14.44 20.16
CA ASP A 637 -13.00 15.81 20.48
C ASP A 637 -13.49 16.81 19.42
N LEU A 638 -13.41 16.45 18.13
CA LEU A 638 -13.95 17.26 17.03
C LEU A 638 -15.48 17.38 17.11
N GLU A 639 -16.19 16.29 17.43
CA GLU A 639 -17.65 16.31 17.64
C GLU A 639 -18.04 17.21 18.82
N LYS A 640 -17.35 17.09 19.97
CA LYS A 640 -17.64 17.88 21.19
C LYS A 640 -17.33 19.36 21.02
N SER A 641 -16.21 19.68 20.38
CA SER A 641 -15.78 21.06 20.18
C SER A 641 -16.51 21.78 19.05
N GLY A 642 -17.01 21.02 18.06
CA GLY A 642 -17.51 21.58 16.81
C GLY A 642 -16.43 22.25 15.97
N ALA A 643 -15.17 21.90 16.19
CA ALA A 643 -14.02 22.53 15.54
C ALA A 643 -13.88 22.11 14.06
N LEU A 644 -14.51 21.03 13.65
CA LEU A 644 -14.57 20.56 12.26
C LEU A 644 -16.04 20.32 11.90
N GLN A 645 -16.51 20.93 10.82
CA GLN A 645 -17.92 20.85 10.41
C GLN A 645 -18.06 20.22 9.01
N PRO A 646 -18.48 18.95 8.92
CA PRO A 646 -18.78 18.33 7.63
C PRO A 646 -19.89 19.07 6.89
N LEU A 647 -19.67 19.39 5.62
CA LEU A 647 -20.60 20.10 4.77
C LEU A 647 -20.87 19.32 3.49
N GLY A 648 -22.11 19.31 3.02
CA GLY A 648 -22.50 18.62 1.81
C GLY A 648 -23.60 19.31 1.03
N VAL A 649 -23.64 19.05 -0.26
CA VAL A 649 -24.70 19.51 -1.16
C VAL A 649 -24.95 18.46 -2.23
N ILE A 650 -26.24 18.22 -2.51
CA ILE A 650 -26.68 17.36 -3.63
C ILE A 650 -27.60 18.15 -4.56
N GLY A 651 -27.70 17.73 -5.82
CA GLY A 651 -28.67 18.24 -6.77
C GLY A 651 -29.23 17.11 -7.64
N LEU A 652 -30.54 17.07 -7.83
CA LEU A 652 -31.21 16.11 -8.70
C LEU A 652 -31.97 16.89 -9.78
N PHE A 653 -31.70 16.56 -11.04
CA PHE A 653 -32.18 17.34 -12.18
C PHE A 653 -32.79 16.45 -13.24
N PRO A 654 -33.82 16.94 -13.99
CA PRO A 654 -34.25 16.29 -15.21
C PRO A 654 -33.13 16.21 -16.24
N ALA A 655 -32.94 15.05 -16.85
CA ALA A 655 -31.87 14.85 -17.82
C ALA A 655 -32.25 13.85 -18.90
N ASN A 656 -31.52 13.90 -20.04
CA ASN A 656 -31.62 12.89 -21.10
C ASN A 656 -30.25 12.70 -21.78
N ARG A 657 -30.01 11.51 -22.28
CA ARG A 657 -28.84 11.19 -23.09
C ARG A 657 -28.96 11.78 -24.50
N VAL A 658 -27.83 12.34 -24.98
CA VAL A 658 -27.66 12.78 -26.38
C VAL A 658 -26.29 12.31 -26.86
N GLY A 659 -26.25 11.21 -27.60
CA GLY A 659 -24.98 10.56 -27.97
C GLY A 659 -24.25 10.00 -26.76
N ASP A 660 -23.01 10.47 -26.55
CA ASP A 660 -22.18 10.13 -25.39
C ASP A 660 -22.27 11.19 -24.26
N ASP A 661 -23.20 12.15 -24.37
CA ASP A 661 -23.39 13.23 -23.41
C ASP A 661 -24.74 13.13 -22.71
N ILE A 662 -24.85 13.88 -21.58
CA ILE A 662 -26.07 14.01 -20.79
C ILE A 662 -26.45 15.47 -20.74
N GLU A 663 -27.59 15.81 -21.35
CA GLU A 663 -28.22 17.13 -21.25
C GLU A 663 -29.01 17.22 -19.93
N ILE A 664 -28.72 18.24 -19.15
CA ILE A 664 -29.34 18.51 -17.84
C ILE A 664 -30.20 19.76 -17.98
N TYR A 665 -31.46 19.69 -17.54
CA TYR A 665 -32.46 20.73 -17.75
C TYR A 665 -32.84 21.44 -16.46
N THR A 666 -33.35 22.70 -16.62
CA THR A 666 -33.81 23.51 -15.49
C THR A 666 -35.03 22.92 -14.79
N ASP A 667 -35.93 22.30 -15.55
CA ASP A 667 -37.19 21.75 -15.05
C ASP A 667 -37.71 20.56 -15.87
N GLU A 668 -38.83 19.97 -15.44
CA GLU A 668 -39.50 18.85 -16.04
C GLU A 668 -40.00 19.08 -17.46
N THR A 669 -40.09 20.33 -17.92
CA THR A 669 -40.50 20.61 -19.32
C THR A 669 -39.42 20.28 -20.33
N ARG A 670 -38.13 20.14 -19.86
CA ARG A 670 -36.93 19.84 -20.65
C ARG A 670 -36.73 20.78 -21.88
N LYS A 671 -37.19 22.03 -21.72
CA LYS A 671 -37.07 23.02 -22.79
C LYS A 671 -35.83 23.88 -22.67
N GLU A 672 -35.43 24.16 -21.44
CA GLU A 672 -34.27 25.00 -21.17
C GLU A 672 -33.11 24.16 -20.63
N LEU A 673 -32.00 24.17 -21.40
CA LEU A 673 -30.79 23.44 -21.06
C LEU A 673 -30.01 24.21 -19.99
N LEU A 674 -29.75 23.55 -18.85
CA LEU A 674 -28.93 24.11 -17.78
C LEU A 674 -27.44 23.92 -18.08
N THR A 675 -27.04 22.69 -18.42
CA THR A 675 -25.67 22.35 -18.87
C THR A 675 -25.66 20.97 -19.52
N THR A 676 -24.51 20.60 -20.08
CA THR A 676 -24.28 19.26 -20.64
C THR A 676 -23.07 18.61 -19.96
N SER A 677 -23.24 17.42 -19.37
CA SER A 677 -22.13 16.59 -18.89
C SER A 677 -21.60 15.73 -20.03
N CYS A 678 -20.30 15.85 -20.34
CA CYS A 678 -19.66 15.20 -21.48
C CYS A 678 -18.88 13.98 -21.01
N HIS A 679 -19.12 12.83 -21.65
CA HIS A 679 -18.52 11.58 -21.22
C HIS A 679 -17.70 10.93 -22.35
N LEU A 680 -16.79 10.04 -21.95
CA LEU A 680 -15.94 9.25 -22.83
C LEU A 680 -16.45 7.83 -22.89
N ARG A 681 -16.28 7.20 -24.05
CA ARG A 681 -16.64 5.81 -24.29
C ARG A 681 -15.40 4.92 -24.28
N GLN A 682 -15.50 3.70 -23.79
CA GLN A 682 -14.45 2.70 -23.96
C GLN A 682 -14.19 2.46 -25.45
N GLN A 683 -12.92 2.49 -25.87
CA GLN A 683 -12.55 2.48 -27.28
C GLN A 683 -11.61 1.31 -27.62
N THR A 684 -11.93 0.13 -27.11
CA THR A 684 -11.17 -1.11 -27.36
C THR A 684 -12.07 -2.17 -27.99
N GLU A 685 -11.49 -3.05 -28.79
CA GLU A 685 -12.21 -4.16 -29.40
C GLU A 685 -12.73 -5.12 -28.32
N LYS A 686 -14.05 -5.36 -28.34
CA LYS A 686 -14.73 -6.27 -27.42
C LYS A 686 -15.61 -7.22 -28.22
N THR A 687 -15.58 -8.50 -27.87
CA THR A 687 -16.38 -9.54 -28.53
C THR A 687 -17.66 -9.86 -27.75
N ASP A 688 -17.58 -9.91 -26.42
CA ASP A 688 -18.70 -10.39 -25.57
C ASP A 688 -19.31 -9.29 -24.69
N PHE A 689 -18.73 -8.08 -24.71
CA PHE A 689 -19.16 -6.97 -23.87
C PHE A 689 -19.34 -5.68 -24.68
N ALA A 690 -20.19 -4.79 -24.17
CA ALA A 690 -20.36 -3.47 -24.75
C ALA A 690 -19.15 -2.54 -24.49
N ASN A 691 -19.02 -1.53 -25.33
CA ASN A 691 -18.15 -0.38 -25.08
C ASN A 691 -18.92 0.66 -24.27
N TYR A 692 -18.78 0.62 -22.94
CA TYR A 692 -19.55 1.44 -22.01
C TYR A 692 -19.19 2.92 -22.08
N CYS A 693 -20.22 3.77 -21.92
CA CYS A 693 -20.14 5.20 -21.64
C CYS A 693 -21.12 5.49 -20.48
N LEU A 694 -20.78 6.41 -19.58
CA LEU A 694 -21.69 6.75 -18.47
C LEU A 694 -23.04 7.24 -18.96
N ALA A 695 -23.06 7.96 -20.10
CA ALA A 695 -24.30 8.41 -20.71
C ALA A 695 -25.26 7.27 -21.11
N ASP A 696 -24.76 6.03 -21.28
CA ASP A 696 -25.60 4.87 -21.61
C ASP A 696 -26.64 4.58 -20.50
N TYR A 697 -26.34 4.95 -19.25
CA TYR A 697 -27.22 4.74 -18.10
C TYR A 697 -28.30 5.80 -17.90
N ILE A 698 -28.41 6.75 -18.82
CA ILE A 698 -29.49 7.76 -18.87
C ILE A 698 -30.34 7.53 -20.11
N ALA A 699 -31.67 7.64 -19.94
CA ALA A 699 -32.61 7.43 -21.03
C ALA A 699 -32.46 8.45 -22.18
N PRO A 700 -32.65 8.02 -23.45
CA PRO A 700 -32.63 8.92 -24.59
C PRO A 700 -33.79 9.94 -24.53
N LYS A 701 -33.69 11.00 -25.32
CA LYS A 701 -34.77 11.99 -25.47
C LYS A 701 -36.08 11.29 -25.86
N GLY A 702 -37.14 11.64 -25.16
CA GLY A 702 -38.48 11.01 -25.32
C GLY A 702 -38.93 10.18 -24.12
N THR A 703 -37.97 9.63 -23.37
CA THR A 703 -38.22 8.96 -22.08
C THR A 703 -37.70 9.86 -20.96
N PRO A 704 -38.56 10.37 -20.06
CA PRO A 704 -38.10 11.19 -18.95
C PRO A 704 -37.11 10.46 -18.03
N ASP A 705 -35.96 11.07 -17.73
CA ASP A 705 -34.98 10.52 -16.80
C ASP A 705 -34.33 11.65 -16.00
N TYR A 706 -33.50 11.30 -15.05
CA TYR A 706 -32.90 12.22 -14.10
C TYR A 706 -31.43 11.91 -13.87
N PHE A 707 -30.70 12.94 -13.45
CA PHE A 707 -29.29 12.89 -13.19
C PHE A 707 -28.96 13.64 -11.93
N GLY A 708 -28.04 13.11 -11.10
CA GLY A 708 -27.68 13.73 -9.86
C GLY A 708 -26.23 14.17 -9.81
N ALA A 709 -25.96 15.15 -8.94
CA ALA A 709 -24.62 15.59 -8.61
C ALA A 709 -24.48 15.77 -7.10
N PHE A 710 -23.24 15.65 -6.58
CA PHE A 710 -22.94 15.91 -5.18
C PHE A 710 -21.55 16.51 -5.01
N ALA A 711 -21.38 17.22 -3.88
CA ALA A 711 -20.10 17.65 -3.36
C ALA A 711 -20.14 17.65 -1.83
N VAL A 712 -19.11 17.10 -1.20
CA VAL A 712 -18.99 17.00 0.27
C VAL A 712 -17.57 17.31 0.71
N THR A 713 -17.42 17.78 1.97
CA THR A 713 -16.15 17.93 2.63
C THR A 713 -16.23 17.45 4.08
N GLY A 714 -15.11 16.96 4.61
CA GLY A 714 -14.95 16.65 6.02
C GLY A 714 -15.00 17.89 6.92
N GLY A 715 -14.75 19.09 6.37
CA GLY A 715 -14.81 20.40 7.00
C GLY A 715 -13.83 21.38 6.37
N LEU A 716 -14.19 22.65 6.34
CA LEU A 716 -13.33 23.73 5.79
C LEU A 716 -12.17 24.08 6.73
N GLU A 717 -12.27 23.72 7.99
CA GLU A 717 -11.36 24.06 9.07
C GLU A 717 -10.15 23.10 9.15
N GLU A 718 -10.03 22.12 8.24
CA GLU A 718 -9.00 21.10 8.23
C GLU A 718 -7.58 21.67 8.28
N ASP A 719 -7.29 22.68 7.44
CA ASP A 719 -5.95 23.28 7.39
C ASP A 719 -5.67 24.11 8.66
N ASP A 720 -6.63 24.89 9.16
CA ASP A 720 -6.47 25.66 10.39
C ASP A 720 -6.19 24.77 11.61
N LEU A 721 -6.87 23.62 11.70
CA LEU A 721 -6.62 22.64 12.76
C LEU A 721 -5.23 21.97 12.61
N ALA A 722 -4.85 21.63 11.40
CA ALA A 722 -3.53 21.08 11.13
C ALA A 722 -2.41 22.07 11.48
N ASP A 723 -2.57 23.35 11.13
CA ASP A 723 -1.65 24.43 11.46
C ASP A 723 -1.58 24.67 12.98
N ALA A 724 -2.68 24.54 13.70
CA ALA A 724 -2.71 24.65 15.16
C ALA A 724 -1.89 23.53 15.85
N PHE A 725 -1.90 22.32 15.31
CA PHE A 725 -1.04 21.23 15.78
C PHE A 725 0.43 21.45 15.39
N ASP A 726 0.68 21.98 14.20
CA ASP A 726 2.03 22.30 13.74
C ASP A 726 2.70 23.36 14.63
N ALA A 727 1.95 24.40 15.01
CA ALA A 727 2.42 25.42 15.96
C ALA A 727 2.78 24.87 17.34
N GLN A 728 2.23 23.70 17.71
CA GLN A 728 2.56 22.96 18.92
C GLN A 728 3.63 21.87 18.69
N GLN A 729 4.22 21.82 17.48
CA GLN A 729 5.18 20.79 17.06
C GLN A 729 4.65 19.37 17.16
N ASP A 730 3.34 19.21 16.98
CA ASP A 730 2.63 17.93 17.04
C ASP A 730 2.28 17.41 15.64
N ASP A 731 3.30 16.92 14.93
CA ASP A 731 3.14 16.33 13.59
C ASP A 731 2.20 15.13 13.61
N TYR A 732 2.13 14.39 14.72
CA TYR A 732 1.26 13.24 14.84
C TYR A 732 -0.21 13.62 14.72
N ASN A 733 -0.66 14.59 15.52
CA ASN A 733 -2.04 15.06 15.47
C ASN A 733 -2.31 15.91 14.22
N LYS A 734 -1.31 16.61 13.67
CA LYS A 734 -1.39 17.28 12.36
C LYS A 734 -1.73 16.28 11.24
N ILE A 735 -1.04 15.15 11.15
CA ILE A 735 -1.32 14.10 10.17
C ILE A 735 -2.65 13.42 10.49
N MET A 736 -2.92 13.18 11.78
CA MET A 736 -4.15 12.52 12.25
C MET A 736 -5.39 13.28 11.83
N VAL A 737 -5.45 14.60 12.08
CA VAL A 737 -6.64 15.39 11.77
C VAL A 737 -6.94 15.41 10.28
N LYS A 738 -5.92 15.50 9.43
CA LYS A 738 -6.08 15.41 7.97
C LYS A 738 -6.57 14.04 7.52
N ALA A 739 -5.98 12.96 8.05
CA ALA A 739 -6.39 11.60 7.75
C ALA A 739 -7.82 11.28 8.18
N VAL A 740 -8.24 11.83 9.33
CA VAL A 740 -9.61 11.67 9.84
C VAL A 740 -10.61 12.51 9.03
N ALA A 741 -10.27 13.74 8.67
CA ALA A 741 -11.10 14.60 7.84
C ALA A 741 -11.35 13.97 6.46
N ASP A 742 -10.32 13.37 5.85
CA ASP A 742 -10.44 12.65 4.57
C ASP A 742 -11.42 11.46 4.70
N ARG A 743 -11.34 10.69 5.77
CA ARG A 743 -12.31 9.60 6.02
C ARG A 743 -13.72 10.10 6.27
N LEU A 744 -13.89 11.27 6.91
CA LEU A 744 -15.21 11.89 7.09
C LEU A 744 -15.81 12.34 5.76
N ALA A 745 -15.00 12.89 4.84
CA ALA A 745 -15.48 13.26 3.51
C ALA A 745 -16.00 12.05 2.72
N GLU A 746 -15.23 10.94 2.71
CA GLU A 746 -15.64 9.69 2.06
C GLU A 746 -16.91 9.09 2.72
N ALA A 747 -16.93 9.04 4.05
CA ALA A 747 -18.11 8.60 4.81
C ALA A 747 -19.34 9.46 4.51
N PHE A 748 -19.15 10.75 4.31
CA PHE A 748 -20.23 11.65 3.95
C PHE A 748 -20.75 11.40 2.52
N ALA A 749 -19.86 11.12 1.58
CA ALA A 749 -20.27 10.73 0.23
C ALA A 749 -21.09 9.43 0.24
N GLU A 750 -20.72 8.44 1.08
CA GLU A 750 -21.48 7.20 1.25
C GLU A 750 -22.83 7.45 1.91
N TYR A 751 -22.87 8.18 3.01
CA TYR A 751 -24.09 8.57 3.69
C TYR A 751 -25.06 9.30 2.77
N LEU A 752 -24.61 10.31 2.00
CA LEU A 752 -25.46 11.03 1.07
C LEU A 752 -25.95 10.14 -0.07
N HIS A 753 -25.13 9.22 -0.56
CA HIS A 753 -25.59 8.28 -1.58
C HIS A 753 -26.70 7.38 -1.06
N GLU A 754 -26.63 6.88 0.18
CA GLU A 754 -27.72 6.15 0.81
C GLU A 754 -28.97 7.02 0.95
N GLN A 755 -28.83 8.27 1.43
CA GLN A 755 -29.96 9.20 1.56
C GLN A 755 -30.61 9.49 0.20
N VAL A 756 -29.81 9.61 -0.86
CA VAL A 756 -30.32 9.79 -2.22
C VAL A 756 -31.11 8.57 -2.66
N ARG A 757 -30.57 7.35 -2.48
CA ARG A 757 -31.25 6.10 -2.86
C ARG A 757 -32.57 5.91 -2.11
N LYS A 758 -32.62 6.25 -0.82
CA LYS A 758 -33.78 5.98 0.06
C LYS A 758 -34.78 7.13 0.11
N GLU A 759 -34.31 8.37 0.25
CA GLU A 759 -35.15 9.52 0.63
C GLU A 759 -35.31 10.55 -0.49
N TYR A 760 -34.19 11.04 -1.11
CA TYR A 760 -34.28 12.18 -2.02
C TYR A 760 -34.65 11.77 -3.45
N TRP A 761 -34.05 10.69 -3.94
CA TRP A 761 -34.50 10.06 -5.19
C TRP A 761 -35.51 8.95 -4.90
N GLY A 762 -35.20 8.06 -3.99
CA GLY A 762 -36.15 7.08 -3.45
C GLY A 762 -36.32 5.84 -4.29
N TYR A 763 -35.37 5.49 -5.15
CA TYR A 763 -35.42 4.30 -5.99
C TYR A 763 -35.09 2.99 -5.26
N ALA A 764 -34.55 3.09 -4.05
CA ALA A 764 -34.24 1.96 -3.18
C ALA A 764 -34.69 2.22 -1.73
N ALA A 765 -35.95 2.64 -1.56
CA ALA A 765 -36.49 3.08 -0.26
C ALA A 765 -36.43 1.99 0.83
N ASP A 766 -36.53 0.72 0.45
CA ASP A 766 -36.53 -0.43 1.37
C ASP A 766 -35.10 -1.03 1.58
N GLU A 767 -34.05 -0.39 1.03
CA GLU A 767 -32.67 -0.83 1.18
C GLU A 767 -32.25 -0.85 2.65
N ASN A 768 -31.61 -1.95 3.07
CA ASN A 768 -31.08 -2.09 4.44
C ASN A 768 -29.72 -2.80 4.36
N LEU A 769 -28.69 -2.07 3.95
CA LEU A 769 -27.34 -2.58 3.79
C LEU A 769 -26.47 -2.26 5.01
N THR A 770 -25.63 -3.21 5.37
CA THR A 770 -24.58 -3.01 6.36
C THR A 770 -23.46 -2.13 5.78
N ASN A 771 -22.60 -1.56 6.63
CA ASN A 771 -21.45 -0.78 6.16
C ASN A 771 -20.52 -1.60 5.26
N ASP A 772 -20.29 -2.88 5.57
CA ASP A 772 -19.52 -3.79 4.71
C ASP A 772 -20.14 -3.98 3.32
N GLU A 773 -21.46 -4.04 3.23
CA GLU A 773 -22.17 -4.15 1.95
C GLU A 773 -22.12 -2.82 1.18
N LEU A 774 -22.17 -1.68 1.86
CA LEU A 774 -21.97 -0.36 1.25
C LEU A 774 -20.56 -0.22 0.68
N ILE A 775 -19.53 -0.61 1.44
CA ILE A 775 -18.13 -0.60 0.99
C ILE A 775 -17.90 -1.52 -0.23
N ARG A 776 -18.67 -2.62 -0.33
CA ARG A 776 -18.63 -3.55 -1.47
C ARG A 776 -19.51 -3.09 -2.65
N GLU A 777 -20.13 -1.92 -2.54
CA GLU A 777 -21.00 -1.35 -3.58
C GLU A 777 -22.21 -2.24 -3.94
N ASN A 778 -22.73 -3.00 -2.96
CA ASN A 778 -23.89 -3.89 -3.14
C ASN A 778 -25.23 -3.14 -3.18
N TYR A 779 -25.25 -1.96 -3.73
CA TYR A 779 -26.41 -1.10 -3.88
C TYR A 779 -26.77 -0.90 -5.36
N GLN A 780 -28.01 -0.48 -5.65
CA GLN A 780 -28.44 -0.08 -6.98
C GLN A 780 -27.89 1.32 -7.31
N GLY A 781 -27.49 1.50 -8.56
CA GLY A 781 -26.93 2.77 -9.05
C GLY A 781 -25.45 2.93 -8.78
N ILE A 782 -24.87 4.03 -9.21
CA ILE A 782 -23.44 4.34 -9.03
C ILE A 782 -23.23 5.84 -8.77
N ARG A 783 -22.08 6.19 -8.18
CA ARG A 783 -21.64 7.58 -7.93
C ARG A 783 -20.25 7.89 -8.52
N PRO A 784 -20.04 7.78 -9.84
CA PRO A 784 -18.74 8.03 -10.45
C PRO A 784 -18.30 9.49 -10.28
N ALA A 785 -16.99 9.68 -10.12
CA ALA A 785 -16.38 11.00 -9.90
C ALA A 785 -15.47 11.41 -11.07
N PRO A 786 -15.47 12.71 -11.48
CA PRO A 786 -14.50 13.22 -12.46
C PRO A 786 -13.06 13.13 -11.92
N GLY A 787 -12.15 12.61 -12.75
CA GLY A 787 -10.78 12.29 -12.40
C GLY A 787 -10.55 10.80 -12.06
N TYR A 788 -11.63 9.97 -12.03
CA TYR A 788 -11.59 8.54 -11.77
C TYR A 788 -11.78 7.72 -13.07
N PRO A 789 -11.50 6.41 -13.07
CA PRO A 789 -11.43 5.61 -14.29
C PRO A 789 -12.66 5.65 -15.21
N ALA A 790 -13.87 5.81 -14.67
CA ALA A 790 -15.10 5.89 -15.48
C ALA A 790 -15.35 7.29 -16.08
N CYS A 791 -14.78 8.34 -15.47
CA CYS A 791 -14.89 9.74 -15.88
C CYS A 791 -13.53 10.44 -15.69
N PRO A 792 -12.49 10.10 -16.50
CA PRO A 792 -11.12 10.49 -16.19
C PRO A 792 -10.80 11.98 -16.32
N GLU A 793 -11.65 12.76 -16.99
CA GLU A 793 -11.43 14.17 -17.28
C GLU A 793 -11.87 15.05 -16.10
N HIS A 794 -10.93 15.86 -15.58
CA HIS A 794 -11.12 16.64 -14.36
C HIS A 794 -11.99 17.90 -14.51
N THR A 795 -12.08 18.48 -15.73
CA THR A 795 -12.80 19.75 -15.93
C THR A 795 -14.31 19.62 -15.75
N GLU A 796 -14.85 18.38 -15.83
CA GLU A 796 -16.26 18.08 -15.52
C GLU A 796 -16.65 18.48 -14.08
N LYS A 797 -15.69 18.58 -13.13
CA LYS A 797 -15.97 19.12 -11.79
C LYS A 797 -16.50 20.54 -11.83
N LYS A 798 -16.07 21.35 -12.79
CA LYS A 798 -16.59 22.72 -12.96
C LYS A 798 -18.10 22.73 -13.15
N LYS A 799 -18.66 21.73 -13.85
CA LYS A 799 -20.10 21.61 -14.08
C LYS A 799 -20.84 21.23 -12.79
N ILE A 800 -20.24 20.35 -11.97
CA ILE A 800 -20.77 20.05 -10.62
C ILE A 800 -20.85 21.33 -9.79
N TRP A 801 -19.76 22.15 -9.76
CA TRP A 801 -19.71 23.42 -9.03
C TRP A 801 -20.77 24.40 -9.50
N GLN A 802 -20.99 24.49 -10.80
CA GLN A 802 -22.03 25.36 -11.38
C GLN A 802 -23.44 24.87 -11.09
N LEU A 803 -23.71 23.56 -11.23
CA LEU A 803 -25.02 22.96 -10.95
C LEU A 803 -25.44 23.10 -9.48
N LEU A 804 -24.48 22.92 -8.58
CA LEU A 804 -24.74 22.90 -7.14
C LEU A 804 -24.53 24.28 -6.48
N ASP A 805 -23.93 25.26 -7.18
CA ASP A 805 -23.47 26.53 -6.59
C ASP A 805 -22.59 26.28 -5.36
N THR A 806 -21.64 25.33 -5.50
CA THR A 806 -20.91 24.68 -4.42
C THR A 806 -20.14 25.67 -3.56
N GLU A 807 -19.39 26.58 -4.19
CA GLU A 807 -18.58 27.58 -3.48
C GLU A 807 -19.44 28.48 -2.59
N LYS A 808 -20.56 28.95 -3.10
CA LYS A 808 -21.46 29.83 -2.34
C LYS A 808 -22.20 29.10 -1.23
N ARG A 809 -22.56 27.82 -1.43
CA ARG A 809 -23.40 27.04 -0.50
C ARG A 809 -22.61 26.41 0.63
N ILE A 810 -21.48 25.82 0.33
CA ILE A 810 -20.67 25.05 1.28
C ILE A 810 -19.19 25.45 1.32
N GLY A 811 -18.76 26.51 0.62
CA GLY A 811 -17.42 27.08 0.73
C GLY A 811 -16.31 26.32 0.00
N MET A 812 -16.59 25.14 -0.55
CA MET A 812 -15.59 24.36 -1.29
C MET A 812 -15.17 25.04 -2.58
N GLN A 813 -13.89 25.01 -2.92
CA GLN A 813 -13.30 25.64 -4.10
C GLN A 813 -12.64 24.62 -5.03
N LEU A 814 -12.39 25.03 -6.27
CA LEU A 814 -11.58 24.29 -7.24
C LEU A 814 -10.29 25.07 -7.52
N THR A 815 -9.17 24.38 -7.49
CA THR A 815 -7.89 24.96 -7.94
C THR A 815 -7.85 25.11 -9.47
N SER A 816 -6.79 25.72 -9.98
CA SER A 816 -6.56 25.83 -11.44
C SER A 816 -6.40 24.49 -12.15
N SER A 817 -6.09 23.42 -11.40
CA SER A 817 -5.99 22.04 -11.90
C SER A 817 -7.23 21.19 -11.55
N TYR A 818 -8.31 21.83 -11.12
CA TYR A 818 -9.56 21.19 -10.69
C TYR A 818 -9.37 20.19 -9.52
N ALA A 819 -8.36 20.37 -8.67
CA ALA A 819 -8.35 19.78 -7.34
C ALA A 819 -9.39 20.49 -6.46
N MET A 820 -10.02 19.76 -5.58
CA MET A 820 -10.98 20.31 -4.62
C MET A 820 -10.23 20.86 -3.40
N TRP A 821 -10.65 22.01 -2.90
CA TRP A 821 -10.19 22.53 -1.62
C TRP A 821 -11.40 22.66 -0.67
N PRO A 822 -11.27 22.23 0.60
CA PRO A 822 -10.11 21.61 1.26
C PRO A 822 -9.76 20.24 0.68
N GLY A 823 -8.61 19.66 1.12
CA GLY A 823 -8.13 18.37 0.63
C GLY A 823 -9.08 17.21 0.94
N ALA A 824 -9.68 17.21 2.12
CA ALA A 824 -10.71 16.25 2.54
C ALA A 824 -12.07 16.56 1.88
N ALA A 825 -12.19 16.22 0.60
CA ALA A 825 -13.38 16.51 -0.21
C ALA A 825 -13.66 15.44 -1.27
N VAL A 826 -14.94 15.19 -1.54
CA VAL A 826 -15.41 14.27 -2.59
C VAL A 826 -16.52 14.93 -3.40
N SER A 827 -16.51 14.73 -4.72
CA SER A 827 -17.61 15.18 -5.60
C SER A 827 -17.82 14.18 -6.74
N GLY A 828 -19.05 14.12 -7.26
CA GLY A 828 -19.36 13.19 -8.33
C GLY A 828 -20.80 13.31 -8.83
N TRP A 829 -21.17 12.32 -9.59
CA TRP A 829 -22.47 12.18 -10.25
C TRP A 829 -23.26 11.02 -9.62
N TYR A 830 -24.60 11.06 -9.70
CA TYR A 830 -25.48 9.95 -9.32
C TYR A 830 -26.25 9.41 -10.53
N PHE A 831 -26.20 8.09 -10.69
CA PHE A 831 -26.99 7.35 -11.67
C PHE A 831 -27.85 6.32 -10.96
N SER A 832 -29.14 6.23 -11.31
CA SER A 832 -30.11 5.36 -10.63
C SER A 832 -30.39 4.05 -11.35
N HIS A 833 -29.91 3.91 -12.60
CA HIS A 833 -30.23 2.72 -13.40
C HIS A 833 -29.73 1.43 -12.72
N PRO A 834 -30.56 0.34 -12.64
CA PRO A 834 -30.15 -0.88 -11.93
C PRO A 834 -28.99 -1.64 -12.58
N GLU A 835 -28.77 -1.47 -13.89
CA GLU A 835 -27.63 -2.07 -14.59
C GLU A 835 -26.40 -1.15 -14.61
N ALA A 836 -26.44 0.02 -13.95
CA ALA A 836 -25.28 0.89 -13.87
C ALA A 836 -24.17 0.22 -13.06
N LYS A 837 -22.95 0.26 -13.60
CA LYS A 837 -21.77 -0.31 -12.97
C LYS A 837 -20.52 0.52 -13.25
N TYR A 838 -19.55 0.42 -12.37
CA TYR A 838 -18.25 1.05 -12.58
C TYR A 838 -17.44 0.30 -13.66
N TYR A 839 -16.65 1.07 -14.40
CA TYR A 839 -15.74 0.55 -15.43
C TYR A 839 -14.61 1.57 -15.64
N ALA A 840 -13.54 1.16 -16.31
CA ALA A 840 -12.49 2.08 -16.73
C ALA A 840 -12.65 2.41 -18.23
N VAL A 841 -12.59 3.70 -18.56
CA VAL A 841 -12.53 4.18 -19.97
C VAL A 841 -11.25 3.66 -20.64
N ALA A 842 -10.15 3.58 -19.89
CA ALA A 842 -8.83 3.17 -20.37
C ALA A 842 -8.30 4.11 -21.49
N ALA A 843 -7.66 3.56 -22.52
CA ALA A 843 -7.06 4.35 -23.59
C ALA A 843 -8.09 4.84 -24.62
N VAL A 844 -8.04 6.13 -24.94
CA VAL A 844 -8.86 6.80 -25.98
C VAL A 844 -7.99 7.16 -27.20
N GLN A 845 -8.56 7.09 -28.41
CA GLN A 845 -7.87 7.38 -29.64
C GLN A 845 -8.13 8.82 -30.12
N LYS A 846 -7.32 9.32 -31.03
CA LYS A 846 -7.34 10.70 -31.55
C LYS A 846 -8.74 11.10 -32.04
N ASP A 847 -9.46 10.21 -32.70
CA ASP A 847 -10.82 10.46 -33.23
C ASP A 847 -11.83 10.76 -32.11
N GLN A 848 -11.72 10.09 -30.96
CA GLN A 848 -12.57 10.38 -29.80
C GLN A 848 -12.14 11.66 -29.09
N VAL A 849 -10.84 11.93 -28.98
CA VAL A 849 -10.35 13.17 -28.36
C VAL A 849 -10.74 14.40 -29.18
N GLU A 850 -10.67 14.32 -30.52
CA GLU A 850 -11.16 15.37 -31.41
C GLU A 850 -12.68 15.59 -31.29
N ASP A 851 -13.46 14.50 -31.18
CA ASP A 851 -14.90 14.57 -30.96
C ASP A 851 -15.21 15.17 -29.57
N TYR A 852 -14.49 14.74 -28.52
CA TYR A 852 -14.63 15.25 -27.16
C TYR A 852 -14.28 16.75 -27.07
N ALA A 853 -13.18 17.17 -27.69
CA ALA A 853 -12.77 18.58 -27.74
C ALA A 853 -13.87 19.48 -28.34
N LYS A 854 -14.52 19.01 -29.42
CA LYS A 854 -15.65 19.74 -30.04
C LYS A 854 -16.86 19.81 -29.11
N ARG A 855 -17.23 18.73 -28.44
CA ARG A 855 -18.39 18.66 -27.52
C ARG A 855 -18.19 19.53 -26.28
N THR A 856 -16.97 19.61 -25.77
CA THR A 856 -16.60 20.41 -24.60
C THR A 856 -16.19 21.85 -24.92
N ASN A 857 -16.13 22.22 -26.21
CA ASN A 857 -15.65 23.49 -26.70
C ASN A 857 -14.21 23.83 -26.27
N MET A 858 -13.35 22.80 -26.23
CA MET A 858 -11.92 22.89 -25.99
C MET A 858 -11.13 22.84 -27.30
N THR A 859 -9.91 23.34 -27.28
CA THR A 859 -8.95 23.03 -28.35
C THR A 859 -8.49 21.57 -28.23
N LEU A 860 -8.02 20.99 -29.35
CA LEU A 860 -7.49 19.61 -29.31
C LEU A 860 -6.34 19.48 -28.27
N ALA A 861 -5.42 20.44 -28.27
CA ALA A 861 -4.30 20.48 -27.33
C ALA A 861 -4.74 20.54 -25.84
N GLU A 862 -5.82 21.25 -25.53
CA GLU A 862 -6.40 21.27 -24.18
C GLU A 862 -7.01 19.92 -23.81
N ALA A 863 -7.76 19.30 -24.71
CA ALA A 863 -8.35 17.99 -24.46
C ALA A 863 -7.26 16.91 -24.31
N GLU A 864 -6.21 16.93 -25.13
CA GLU A 864 -5.05 16.04 -25.02
C GLU A 864 -4.31 16.23 -23.68
N ARG A 865 -4.15 17.45 -23.22
CA ARG A 865 -3.55 17.77 -21.93
C ARG A 865 -4.35 17.15 -20.78
N TRP A 866 -5.67 17.36 -20.75
CA TRP A 866 -6.51 16.87 -19.68
C TRP A 866 -6.69 15.34 -19.71
N LEU A 867 -6.57 14.73 -20.88
CA LEU A 867 -6.67 13.27 -21.08
C LEU A 867 -5.31 12.59 -21.22
N SER A 868 -4.20 13.29 -20.93
CA SER A 868 -2.83 12.82 -21.14
C SER A 868 -2.57 11.36 -20.66
N PRO A 869 -3.03 10.95 -19.47
CA PRO A 869 -2.82 9.56 -19.01
C PRO A 869 -3.65 8.52 -19.76
N ASN A 870 -4.70 8.95 -20.43
CA ASN A 870 -5.65 8.09 -21.14
C ASN A 870 -5.45 8.10 -22.66
N LEU A 871 -4.46 8.84 -23.18
CA LEU A 871 -4.21 8.86 -24.62
C LEU A 871 -3.65 7.52 -25.11
N GLY A 872 -4.27 6.95 -26.12
CA GLY A 872 -3.82 5.77 -26.85
C GLY A 872 -2.88 6.08 -28.01
N TYR A 873 -2.41 7.32 -28.14
CA TYR A 873 -1.52 7.84 -29.17
C TYR A 873 -0.60 8.93 -28.60
N GLU A 874 0.48 9.27 -29.32
CA GLU A 874 1.35 10.40 -28.98
C GLU A 874 0.77 11.68 -29.60
N PRO A 875 0.54 12.77 -28.81
CA PRO A 875 0.17 14.08 -29.36
C PRO A 875 1.24 14.63 -30.30
N GLU A 876 0.85 15.33 -31.34
CA GLU A 876 1.75 15.98 -32.31
C GLU A 876 2.40 17.23 -31.75
#